data_68a169282f84041a73e6677cb0dec0be
#
_entry.id   68a169282f84041a73e6677cb0dec0be
#
_cell.length_a   1.000
_cell.length_b   1.000
_cell.length_c   1.000
_cell.angle_alpha   90.00
_cell.angle_beta   90.00
_cell.angle_gamma   90.00
#
_symmetry.space_group_name_H-M   'P 1'
#
loop_
_entity.id
_entity.type
_entity.pdbx_description
1 polymer ?
#
loop_
_entity_poly.entity_id
_entity_poly.type
_entity_poly.pdbx_seq_one_letter_code
_entity_poly.pdbx_strand_id
1 'polypeptide(L)'
;MNRLLKFLLVSCLLVFAGLQELHAQYDKDAFYFRGRQALADGKYALAIENFNILAQLDTADYYTFFFRGIAKYNLGDLRGAKRDFDRSVRINPVFTSGYHYRGITESRFGNYDAALADLQKAIDLRPGYEGLYFSRGVTYFLAQQFETAIKDFDKYIRKEPKDPSAYLNRGASYLFLGDTVKAVADYNKAIKLDRFDPEGYVRRGRLYASQKNYELAMADMDKAIELDTTNTFAYFNRAIMHYEQERYQEAMKDLNRVLEDEPGNALTLYNRGLINAQLGAYEDALEDMDRVLNINPENVLAYFNRASIFIELGMYRNALEDYDKAIELYPDFAKAYMNRSYVKNLLGKQKEARKDYDIAQRKVAEYRQRNVTDAGSFADTTKKYSALLSLDAEFAKKGFDDELLQHRDIDIRLRPLYKFALTGKKDETKYALDRGFEHPLMERFAGVMPVGVDILSHDVALDAKDMEDVESAAWSGEMNAGNLFLRALYDYSGKQFNSSLAYYSQAVEQAVSEGGYESLYSAFYRLNRGVLRAEMIEFISSMESNVQVLSMDDTGATRARVKDQIVHQYDYSEAIEDMQKAAELVPDLPYAYYNLGNLYCLSSELVNSIDNYTKAIDLYPYMGDAYFNRGLVLIYLKDKEKGCIDLSRAGELGVQDAYGVIKKYCEQENEQ
;
A
#
# COMPACT_ATOMS: atom_id res chain seq x y z
N MET A 1 -21.11 49.79 -54.39
CA MET A 1 -21.42 49.68 -52.95
C MET A 1 -21.95 48.27 -52.53
N ASN A 2 -22.80 47.61 -53.28
CA ASN A 2 -23.38 46.29 -52.92
C ASN A 2 -22.44 45.10 -53.01
N ARG A 3 -21.36 45.10 -53.78
CA ARG A 3 -20.40 43.97 -53.83
C ARG A 3 -19.40 44.00 -52.69
N LEU A 4 -18.96 45.17 -52.24
CA LEU A 4 -18.02 45.27 -51.07
C LEU A 4 -18.72 44.92 -49.74
N LEU A 5 -20.01 45.31 -49.60
CA LEU A 5 -20.77 44.98 -48.39
C LEU A 5 -21.08 43.48 -48.29
N LYS A 6 -21.31 42.81 -49.41
CA LYS A 6 -21.48 41.36 -49.45
C LYS A 6 -20.18 40.64 -49.14
N PHE A 7 -19.04 41.15 -49.63
CA PHE A 7 -17.72 40.56 -49.31
C PHE A 7 -17.36 40.75 -47.84
N LEU A 8 -17.65 41.90 -47.24
CA LEU A 8 -17.47 42.17 -45.82
C LEU A 8 -18.39 41.28 -44.95
N LEU A 9 -19.63 41.10 -45.36
CA LEU A 9 -20.58 40.22 -44.65
C LEU A 9 -20.18 38.73 -44.72
N VAL A 10 -19.68 38.28 -45.86
CA VAL A 10 -19.18 36.91 -46.02
C VAL A 10 -17.84 36.71 -45.25
N SER A 11 -16.94 37.71 -45.27
CA SER A 11 -15.73 37.69 -44.45
C SER A 11 -16.05 37.68 -42.93
N CYS A 12 -17.01 38.51 -42.48
CA CYS A 12 -17.44 38.49 -41.08
C CYS A 12 -18.11 37.17 -40.70
N LEU A 13 -18.92 36.57 -41.58
CA LEU A 13 -19.51 35.25 -41.35
C LEU A 13 -18.45 34.13 -41.33
N LEU A 14 -17.42 34.18 -42.16
CA LEU A 14 -16.31 33.25 -42.15
C LEU A 14 -15.39 33.43 -40.91
N VAL A 15 -15.19 34.67 -40.46
CA VAL A 15 -14.48 34.95 -39.22
C VAL A 15 -15.33 34.55 -38.00
N PHE A 16 -16.65 34.74 -38.02
CA PHE A 16 -17.55 34.24 -36.98
C PHE A 16 -17.68 32.71 -36.98
N ALA A 17 -17.63 32.06 -38.16
CA ALA A 17 -17.60 30.59 -38.26
C ALA A 17 -16.23 30.00 -37.89
N GLY A 18 -15.13 30.76 -38.06
CA GLY A 18 -13.80 30.39 -37.61
C GLY A 18 -13.52 30.69 -36.13
N LEU A 19 -14.37 31.51 -35.49
CA LEU A 19 -14.33 31.80 -34.04
C LEU A 19 -15.31 30.92 -33.23
N GLN A 20 -16.07 30.06 -33.84
CA GLN A 20 -16.53 28.86 -33.14
C GLN A 20 -15.30 27.97 -33.04
N GLU A 21 -14.48 28.22 -32.02
CA GLU A 21 -13.69 27.16 -31.45
C GLU A 21 -14.62 25.95 -31.40
N LEU A 22 -14.25 24.90 -32.11
CA LEU A 22 -14.74 23.55 -31.88
C LEU A 22 -14.36 23.20 -30.46
N HIS A 23 -15.07 23.76 -29.49
CA HIS A 23 -15.19 23.13 -28.20
C HIS A 23 -15.84 21.80 -28.55
N ALA A 24 -15.00 20.76 -28.66
CA ALA A 24 -15.48 19.41 -28.59
C ALA A 24 -16.30 19.40 -27.31
N GLN A 25 -17.63 19.45 -27.46
CA GLN A 25 -18.54 19.53 -26.33
C GLN A 25 -18.50 18.18 -25.71
N TYR A 26 -17.60 18.01 -24.68
CA TYR A 26 -17.50 16.78 -23.91
C TYR A 26 -18.89 16.50 -23.38
N ASP A 27 -19.46 15.38 -23.80
CA ASP A 27 -20.75 14.92 -23.33
C ASP A 27 -20.60 14.49 -21.84
N LYS A 28 -20.90 15.44 -20.94
CA LYS A 28 -20.88 15.24 -19.50
C LYS A 28 -21.71 14.04 -19.09
N ASP A 29 -22.87 13.86 -19.75
CA ASP A 29 -23.79 12.77 -19.42
C ASP A 29 -23.15 11.41 -19.74
N ALA A 30 -22.42 11.30 -20.85
CA ALA A 30 -21.73 10.07 -21.22
C ALA A 30 -20.64 9.68 -20.20
N PHE A 31 -19.86 10.64 -19.70
CA PHE A 31 -18.88 10.38 -18.64
C PHE A 31 -19.54 10.02 -17.31
N TYR A 32 -20.65 10.70 -16.97
CA TYR A 32 -21.42 10.42 -15.77
C TYR A 32 -21.98 8.99 -15.78
N PHE A 33 -22.61 8.58 -16.89
CA PHE A 33 -23.16 7.23 -17.03
C PHE A 33 -22.06 6.17 -17.04
N ARG A 34 -20.94 6.37 -17.76
CA ARG A 34 -19.81 5.45 -17.76
C ARG A 34 -19.18 5.32 -16.37
N GLY A 35 -18.99 6.43 -15.66
CA GLY A 35 -18.49 6.42 -14.28
C GLY A 35 -19.41 5.65 -13.34
N ARG A 36 -20.72 5.88 -13.42
CA ARG A 36 -21.72 5.15 -12.61
C ARG A 36 -21.81 3.67 -12.97
N GLN A 37 -21.73 3.34 -14.24
CA GLN A 37 -21.72 1.95 -14.69
C GLN A 37 -20.46 1.24 -14.18
N ALA A 38 -19.28 1.85 -14.32
CA ALA A 38 -18.03 1.32 -13.81
C ALA A 38 -18.08 1.12 -12.28
N LEU A 39 -18.71 2.06 -11.55
CA LEU A 39 -18.92 1.91 -10.10
C LEU A 39 -19.80 0.71 -9.78
N ALA A 40 -20.90 0.51 -10.51
CA ALA A 40 -21.80 -0.63 -10.33
C ALA A 40 -21.14 -1.97 -10.68
N ASP A 41 -20.25 -1.97 -11.68
CA ASP A 41 -19.48 -3.15 -12.09
C ASP A 41 -18.27 -3.45 -11.18
N GLY A 42 -18.03 -2.65 -10.13
CA GLY A 42 -16.86 -2.79 -9.26
C GLY A 42 -15.54 -2.33 -9.89
N LYS A 43 -15.57 -1.70 -11.05
CA LYS A 43 -14.40 -1.17 -11.76
C LYS A 43 -14.05 0.24 -11.24
N TYR A 44 -13.66 0.31 -9.97
CA TYR A 44 -13.53 1.58 -9.24
C TYR A 44 -12.50 2.54 -9.84
N ALA A 45 -11.35 2.04 -10.33
CA ALA A 45 -10.35 2.87 -10.99
C ALA A 45 -10.91 3.56 -12.24
N LEU A 46 -11.61 2.81 -13.10
CA LEU A 46 -12.28 3.35 -14.28
C LEU A 46 -13.39 4.36 -13.92
N ALA A 47 -14.09 4.14 -12.81
CA ALA A 47 -15.07 5.09 -12.29
C ALA A 47 -14.39 6.41 -11.91
N ILE A 48 -13.25 6.36 -11.21
CA ILE A 48 -12.47 7.55 -10.82
C ILE A 48 -12.01 8.33 -12.06
N GLU A 49 -11.50 7.66 -13.09
CA GLU A 49 -11.08 8.30 -14.35
C GLU A 49 -12.22 9.12 -14.96
N ASN A 50 -13.42 8.52 -15.10
CA ASN A 50 -14.58 9.22 -15.65
C ASN A 50 -15.02 10.40 -14.76
N PHE A 51 -15.05 10.22 -13.44
CA PHE A 51 -15.40 11.30 -12.51
C PHE A 51 -14.31 12.37 -12.38
N ASN A 52 -13.05 12.08 -12.66
CA ASN A 52 -11.99 13.08 -12.77
C ASN A 52 -12.25 14.05 -13.92
N ILE A 53 -12.65 13.51 -15.08
CA ILE A 53 -13.05 14.33 -16.23
C ILE A 53 -14.21 15.25 -15.86
N LEU A 54 -15.25 14.69 -15.24
CA LEU A 54 -16.40 15.47 -14.79
C LEU A 54 -16.04 16.56 -13.78
N ALA A 55 -15.17 16.24 -12.82
CA ALA A 55 -14.72 17.19 -11.80
C ALA A 55 -13.90 18.37 -12.38
N GLN A 56 -13.28 18.19 -13.55
CA GLN A 56 -12.62 19.26 -14.30
C GLN A 56 -13.63 20.09 -15.12
N LEU A 57 -14.64 19.44 -15.72
CA LEU A 57 -15.67 20.08 -16.52
C LEU A 57 -16.69 20.83 -15.66
N ASP A 58 -16.97 20.35 -14.46
CA ASP A 58 -17.95 20.95 -13.54
C ASP A 58 -17.49 20.83 -12.08
N THR A 59 -16.91 21.90 -11.58
CA THR A 59 -16.39 21.97 -10.21
C THR A 59 -17.48 22.16 -9.15
N ALA A 60 -18.74 22.39 -9.57
CA ALA A 60 -19.89 22.64 -8.70
C ALA A 60 -20.86 21.46 -8.61
N ASP A 61 -20.63 20.38 -9.35
CA ASP A 61 -21.45 19.18 -9.26
C ASP A 61 -21.04 18.32 -8.05
N TYR A 62 -21.86 18.37 -6.98
CA TYR A 62 -21.62 17.59 -5.76
C TYR A 62 -21.76 16.08 -5.97
N TYR A 63 -22.52 15.59 -6.94
CA TYR A 63 -22.65 14.18 -7.25
C TYR A 63 -21.36 13.58 -7.81
N THR A 64 -20.65 14.30 -8.65
CA THR A 64 -19.37 13.90 -9.20
C THR A 64 -18.37 13.59 -8.08
N PHE A 65 -18.21 14.50 -7.12
CA PHE A 65 -17.32 14.26 -5.96
C PHE A 65 -17.84 13.14 -5.08
N PHE A 66 -19.14 13.04 -4.86
CA PHE A 66 -19.73 11.97 -4.07
C PHE A 66 -19.44 10.59 -4.66
N PHE A 67 -19.71 10.37 -5.94
CA PHE A 67 -19.48 9.07 -6.58
C PHE A 67 -18.00 8.74 -6.73
N ARG A 68 -17.14 9.74 -6.97
CA ARG A 68 -15.70 9.54 -6.95
C ARG A 68 -15.22 9.15 -5.55
N GLY A 69 -15.75 9.78 -4.52
CA GLY A 69 -15.50 9.42 -3.12
C GLY A 69 -15.90 7.97 -2.81
N ILE A 70 -17.06 7.50 -3.30
CA ILE A 70 -17.47 6.10 -3.16
C ILE A 70 -16.48 5.16 -3.86
N ALA A 71 -16.03 5.47 -5.06
CA ALA A 71 -15.06 4.65 -5.79
C ALA A 71 -13.73 4.55 -5.03
N LYS A 72 -13.22 5.66 -4.51
CA LYS A 72 -12.01 5.70 -3.68
C LYS A 72 -12.17 4.93 -2.38
N TYR A 73 -13.32 5.07 -1.71
CA TYR A 73 -13.63 4.34 -0.49
C TYR A 73 -13.54 2.82 -0.71
N ASN A 74 -14.09 2.33 -1.82
CA ASN A 74 -14.04 0.90 -2.15
C ASN A 74 -12.64 0.41 -2.54
N LEU A 75 -11.76 1.31 -3.02
CA LEU A 75 -10.35 1.00 -3.27
C LEU A 75 -9.47 1.10 -2.00
N GLY A 76 -10.06 1.51 -0.87
CA GLY A 76 -9.31 1.73 0.37
C GLY A 76 -8.66 3.12 0.47
N ASP A 77 -8.80 3.99 -0.52
CA ASP A 77 -8.34 5.38 -0.44
C ASP A 77 -9.31 6.22 0.42
N LEU A 78 -9.31 5.94 1.71
CA LEU A 78 -10.21 6.61 2.66
C LEU A 78 -9.94 8.12 2.77
N ARG A 79 -8.65 8.55 2.65
CA ARG A 79 -8.27 9.96 2.70
C ARG A 79 -8.76 10.72 1.48
N GLY A 80 -8.59 10.15 0.30
CA GLY A 80 -9.14 10.69 -0.95
C GLY A 80 -10.66 10.69 -0.96
N ALA A 81 -11.30 9.64 -0.45
CA ALA A 81 -12.75 9.55 -0.31
C ALA A 81 -13.29 10.66 0.62
N LYS A 82 -12.67 10.84 1.80
CA LYS A 82 -13.03 11.91 2.73
C LYS A 82 -12.95 13.29 2.08
N ARG A 83 -11.86 13.60 1.37
CA ARG A 83 -11.70 14.88 0.65
C ARG A 83 -12.83 15.12 -0.36
N ASP A 84 -13.21 14.09 -1.09
CA ASP A 84 -14.30 14.15 -2.06
C ASP A 84 -15.66 14.32 -1.38
N PHE A 85 -15.94 13.62 -0.27
CA PHE A 85 -17.15 13.82 0.52
C PHE A 85 -17.20 15.21 1.17
N ASP A 86 -16.07 15.73 1.70
CA ASP A 86 -15.95 17.09 2.21
C ASP A 86 -16.33 18.11 1.15
N ARG A 87 -15.87 17.93 -0.10
CA ARG A 87 -16.22 18.81 -1.21
C ARG A 87 -17.70 18.67 -1.57
N SER A 88 -18.23 17.46 -1.63
CA SER A 88 -19.63 17.20 -1.91
C SER A 88 -20.58 17.90 -0.94
N VAL A 89 -20.34 17.74 0.39
CA VAL A 89 -21.19 18.38 1.41
C VAL A 89 -20.98 19.91 1.52
N ARG A 90 -19.81 20.40 1.12
CA ARG A 90 -19.55 21.85 1.02
C ARG A 90 -20.35 22.49 -0.12
N ILE A 91 -20.46 21.82 -1.26
CA ILE A 91 -21.25 22.29 -2.41
C ILE A 91 -22.75 22.17 -2.08
N ASN A 92 -23.17 21.06 -1.49
CA ASN A 92 -24.58 20.86 -1.10
C ASN A 92 -24.72 20.49 0.38
N PRO A 93 -24.93 21.49 1.28
CA PRO A 93 -25.00 21.27 2.73
C PRO A 93 -26.23 20.49 3.24
N VAL A 94 -27.17 20.14 2.36
CA VAL A 94 -28.36 19.34 2.70
C VAL A 94 -28.30 17.94 2.08
N PHE A 95 -27.16 17.56 1.52
CA PHE A 95 -26.98 16.25 0.88
C PHE A 95 -26.72 15.15 1.91
N THR A 96 -27.77 14.48 2.32
CA THR A 96 -27.77 13.43 3.35
C THR A 96 -26.72 12.34 3.09
N SER A 97 -26.62 11.84 1.84
CA SER A 97 -25.69 10.76 1.51
C SER A 97 -24.21 11.17 1.65
N GLY A 98 -23.90 12.45 1.38
CA GLY A 98 -22.55 12.98 1.58
C GLY A 98 -22.12 12.91 3.06
N TYR A 99 -22.98 13.36 3.98
CA TYR A 99 -22.73 13.23 5.42
C TYR A 99 -22.67 11.76 5.85
N HIS A 100 -23.57 10.92 5.34
CA HIS A 100 -23.60 9.49 5.68
C HIS A 100 -22.27 8.80 5.35
N TYR A 101 -21.79 8.92 4.11
CA TYR A 101 -20.55 8.28 3.68
C TYR A 101 -19.31 8.93 4.28
N ARG A 102 -19.33 10.25 4.54
CA ARG A 102 -18.24 10.89 5.27
C ARG A 102 -18.18 10.38 6.71
N GLY A 103 -19.31 10.27 7.39
CA GLY A 103 -19.39 9.69 8.74
C GLY A 103 -18.89 8.25 8.81
N ILE A 104 -19.24 7.38 7.83
CA ILE A 104 -18.69 6.03 7.73
C ILE A 104 -17.17 6.08 7.55
N THR A 105 -16.66 7.00 6.70
CA THR A 105 -15.23 7.13 6.45
C THR A 105 -14.48 7.61 7.68
N GLU A 106 -15.01 8.61 8.42
CA GLU A 106 -14.43 9.08 9.68
C GLU A 106 -14.44 7.98 10.77
N SER A 107 -15.49 7.14 10.79
CA SER A 107 -15.56 5.99 11.69
C SER A 107 -14.44 4.98 11.42
N ARG A 108 -14.07 4.76 10.15
CA ARG A 108 -12.94 3.89 9.78
C ARG A 108 -11.57 4.49 10.15
N PHE A 109 -11.47 5.80 10.28
CA PHE A 109 -10.28 6.47 10.82
C PHE A 109 -10.20 6.44 12.35
N GLY A 110 -11.21 5.94 13.04
CA GLY A 110 -11.30 6.05 14.50
C GLY A 110 -11.76 7.43 14.99
N ASN A 111 -12.08 8.36 14.10
CA ASN A 111 -12.57 9.70 14.44
C ASN A 111 -14.06 9.66 14.82
N TYR A 112 -14.39 8.91 15.88
CA TYR A 112 -15.78 8.58 16.21
C TYR A 112 -16.64 9.80 16.50
N ASP A 113 -16.10 10.84 17.14
CA ASP A 113 -16.87 12.06 17.42
C ASP A 113 -17.29 12.79 16.15
N ALA A 114 -16.38 12.92 15.18
CA ALA A 114 -16.67 13.50 13.86
C ALA A 114 -17.67 12.63 13.08
N ALA A 115 -17.47 11.31 13.10
CA ALA A 115 -18.36 10.35 12.47
C ALA A 115 -19.80 10.44 13.03
N LEU A 116 -19.95 10.47 14.35
CA LEU A 116 -21.23 10.58 15.02
C LEU A 116 -21.93 11.92 14.75
N ALA A 117 -21.18 13.02 14.66
CA ALA A 117 -21.72 14.32 14.29
C ALA A 117 -22.29 14.32 12.87
N ASP A 118 -21.56 13.74 11.90
CA ASP A 118 -22.01 13.60 10.51
C ASP A 118 -23.23 12.69 10.37
N LEU A 119 -23.22 11.53 11.03
CA LEU A 119 -24.34 10.59 11.02
C LEU A 119 -25.57 11.19 11.69
N GLN A 120 -25.40 11.95 12.78
CA GLN A 120 -26.49 12.72 13.38
C GLN A 120 -27.05 13.76 12.42
N LYS A 121 -26.17 14.53 11.73
CA LYS A 121 -26.58 15.49 10.71
C LYS A 121 -27.36 14.83 9.56
N ALA A 122 -26.93 13.68 9.11
CA ALA A 122 -27.63 12.90 8.09
C ALA A 122 -29.03 12.45 8.58
N ILE A 123 -29.14 12.02 9.84
CA ILE A 123 -30.42 11.65 10.47
C ILE A 123 -31.35 12.86 10.60
N ASP A 124 -30.83 14.02 10.98
CA ASP A 124 -31.64 15.27 11.10
C ASP A 124 -32.19 15.68 9.73
N LEU A 125 -31.40 15.51 8.67
CA LEU A 125 -31.84 15.79 7.28
C LEU A 125 -32.85 14.76 6.78
N ARG A 126 -32.73 13.50 7.16
CA ARG A 126 -33.60 12.41 6.68
C ARG A 126 -33.89 11.36 7.77
N PRO A 127 -34.75 11.69 8.77
CA PRO A 127 -34.99 10.82 9.93
C PRO A 127 -35.66 9.48 9.60
N GLY A 128 -36.28 9.36 8.43
CA GLY A 128 -36.95 8.14 7.96
C GLY A 128 -36.05 7.19 7.17
N TYR A 129 -34.75 7.47 7.05
CA TYR A 129 -33.81 6.55 6.39
C TYR A 129 -33.14 5.66 7.44
N GLU A 130 -33.60 4.43 7.54
CA GLU A 130 -33.24 3.47 8.58
C GLU A 130 -31.74 3.13 8.57
N GLY A 131 -31.11 3.03 7.39
CA GLY A 131 -29.68 2.72 7.25
C GLY A 131 -28.74 3.67 8.00
N LEU A 132 -29.18 4.92 8.28
CA LEU A 132 -28.40 5.88 9.07
C LEU A 132 -28.25 5.43 10.52
N TYR A 133 -29.30 4.82 11.09
CA TYR A 133 -29.24 4.30 12.47
C TYR A 133 -28.36 3.07 12.54
N PHE A 134 -28.38 2.21 11.50
CA PHE A 134 -27.45 1.09 11.43
C PHE A 134 -25.98 1.57 11.41
N SER A 135 -25.66 2.51 10.54
CA SER A 135 -24.28 3.04 10.44
C SER A 135 -23.85 3.75 11.71
N ARG A 136 -24.77 4.51 12.37
CA ARG A 136 -24.46 5.15 13.65
C ARG A 136 -24.32 4.13 14.77
N GLY A 137 -25.13 3.07 14.78
CA GLY A 137 -24.98 1.94 15.69
C GLY A 137 -23.63 1.25 15.58
N VAL A 138 -23.16 1.00 14.35
CA VAL A 138 -21.81 0.48 14.10
C VAL A 138 -20.74 1.45 14.61
N THR A 139 -20.89 2.76 14.39
CA THR A 139 -19.94 3.76 14.89
C THR A 139 -19.92 3.80 16.43
N TYR A 140 -21.08 3.74 17.10
CA TYR A 140 -21.14 3.64 18.57
C TYR A 140 -20.47 2.35 19.08
N PHE A 141 -20.64 1.25 18.38
CA PHE A 141 -20.01 -0.01 18.72
C PHE A 141 -18.47 0.10 18.63
N LEU A 142 -17.94 0.67 17.55
CA LEU A 142 -16.50 0.91 17.37
C LEU A 142 -15.96 1.89 18.43
N ALA A 143 -16.75 2.86 18.84
CA ALA A 143 -16.45 3.77 19.94
C ALA A 143 -16.65 3.13 21.34
N GLN A 144 -16.88 1.83 21.43
CA GLN A 144 -17.13 1.05 22.65
C GLN A 144 -18.34 1.54 23.48
N GLN A 145 -19.29 2.25 22.84
CA GLN A 145 -20.53 2.71 23.46
C GLN A 145 -21.68 1.71 23.20
N PHE A 146 -21.51 0.49 23.73
CA PHE A 146 -22.31 -0.68 23.35
C PHE A 146 -23.81 -0.52 23.67
N GLU A 147 -24.19 0.10 24.80
CA GLU A 147 -25.59 0.32 25.15
C GLU A 147 -26.27 1.29 24.18
N THR A 148 -25.54 2.28 23.67
CA THR A 148 -26.08 3.24 22.71
C THR A 148 -26.16 2.60 21.30
N ALA A 149 -25.20 1.79 20.95
CA ALA A 149 -25.22 0.99 19.72
C ALA A 149 -26.46 0.08 19.66
N ILE A 150 -26.75 -0.63 20.75
CA ILE A 150 -27.95 -1.49 20.86
C ILE A 150 -29.24 -0.71 20.58
N LYS A 151 -29.38 0.52 21.11
CA LYS A 151 -30.57 1.35 20.86
C LYS A 151 -30.77 1.68 19.38
N ASP A 152 -29.68 1.97 18.67
CA ASP A 152 -29.74 2.25 17.25
C ASP A 152 -30.00 0.98 16.44
N PHE A 153 -29.37 -0.14 16.77
CA PHE A 153 -29.66 -1.44 16.14
C PHE A 153 -31.12 -1.87 16.41
N ASP A 154 -31.65 -1.64 17.61
CA ASP A 154 -33.06 -1.89 17.92
C ASP A 154 -34.02 -1.05 17.07
N LYS A 155 -33.62 0.21 16.79
CA LYS A 155 -34.41 1.09 15.93
C LYS A 155 -34.39 0.61 14.48
N TYR A 156 -33.25 0.18 13.99
CA TYR A 156 -33.08 -0.37 12.66
C TYR A 156 -33.84 -1.70 12.50
N ILE A 157 -33.66 -2.66 13.44
CA ILE A 157 -34.30 -3.99 13.40
C ILE A 157 -35.83 -3.90 13.40
N ARG A 158 -36.41 -2.91 14.07
CA ARG A 158 -37.87 -2.71 14.05
C ARG A 158 -38.40 -2.43 12.65
N LYS A 159 -37.59 -1.86 11.77
CA LYS A 159 -37.95 -1.54 10.38
C LYS A 159 -37.48 -2.59 9.40
N GLU A 160 -36.27 -3.10 9.64
CA GLU A 160 -35.60 -4.11 8.80
C GLU A 160 -35.37 -5.42 9.58
N PRO A 161 -36.45 -6.13 9.99
CA PRO A 161 -36.33 -7.32 10.85
C PRO A 161 -35.76 -8.56 10.15
N LYS A 162 -35.48 -8.46 8.85
CA LYS A 162 -34.92 -9.55 8.04
C LYS A 162 -33.45 -9.39 7.70
N ASP A 163 -32.82 -8.30 8.13
CA ASP A 163 -31.38 -8.10 7.92
C ASP A 163 -30.57 -8.85 8.99
N PRO A 164 -29.81 -9.92 8.62
CA PRO A 164 -29.01 -10.69 9.56
C PRO A 164 -27.88 -9.85 10.16
N SER A 165 -27.32 -8.89 9.41
CA SER A 165 -26.19 -8.08 9.84
C SER A 165 -26.49 -7.26 11.08
N ALA A 166 -27.75 -6.78 11.22
CA ALA A 166 -28.18 -6.03 12.39
C ALA A 166 -28.18 -6.87 13.67
N TYR A 167 -28.60 -8.12 13.57
CA TYR A 167 -28.57 -9.05 14.71
C TYR A 167 -27.12 -9.43 15.05
N LEU A 168 -26.24 -9.65 14.04
CA LEU A 168 -24.83 -9.93 14.29
C LEU A 168 -24.15 -8.79 15.08
N ASN A 169 -24.38 -7.54 14.68
CA ASN A 169 -23.78 -6.38 15.34
C ASN A 169 -24.40 -6.10 16.72
N ARG A 170 -25.72 -6.30 16.89
CA ARG A 170 -26.35 -6.18 18.20
C ARG A 170 -25.91 -7.29 19.14
N GLY A 171 -25.80 -8.53 18.63
CA GLY A 171 -25.29 -9.68 19.38
C GLY A 171 -23.85 -9.46 19.85
N ALA A 172 -22.98 -8.88 19.01
CA ALA A 172 -21.66 -8.47 19.40
C ALA A 172 -21.68 -7.43 20.52
N SER A 173 -22.56 -6.41 20.41
CA SER A 173 -22.72 -5.40 21.47
C SER A 173 -23.16 -6.02 22.80
N TYR A 174 -24.08 -7.00 22.78
CA TYR A 174 -24.46 -7.75 24.00
C TYR A 174 -23.30 -8.55 24.58
N LEU A 175 -22.49 -9.15 23.71
CA LEU A 175 -21.31 -9.93 24.14
C LEU A 175 -20.31 -9.06 24.90
N PHE A 176 -19.98 -7.87 24.38
CA PHE A 176 -19.08 -6.94 25.07
C PHE A 176 -19.64 -6.41 26.41
N LEU A 177 -20.95 -6.36 26.55
CA LEU A 177 -21.60 -6.08 27.83
C LEU A 177 -21.69 -7.31 28.77
N GLY A 178 -21.19 -8.47 28.34
CA GLY A 178 -21.25 -9.73 29.10
C GLY A 178 -22.61 -10.45 29.04
N ASP A 179 -23.58 -9.95 28.27
CA ASP A 179 -24.89 -10.60 28.10
C ASP A 179 -24.82 -11.69 27.02
N THR A 180 -24.15 -12.78 27.34
CA THR A 180 -23.91 -13.90 26.40
C THR A 180 -25.20 -14.58 25.96
N VAL A 181 -26.27 -14.53 26.79
CA VAL A 181 -27.58 -15.13 26.47
C VAL A 181 -28.25 -14.38 25.32
N LYS A 182 -28.27 -13.05 25.38
CA LYS A 182 -28.82 -12.23 24.28
C LYS A 182 -27.94 -12.29 23.05
N ALA A 183 -26.61 -12.36 23.20
CA ALA A 183 -25.67 -12.51 22.09
C ALA A 183 -25.95 -13.80 21.30
N VAL A 184 -26.06 -14.96 21.98
CA VAL A 184 -26.44 -16.25 21.33
C VAL A 184 -27.80 -16.17 20.68
N ALA A 185 -28.80 -15.53 21.31
CA ALA A 185 -30.13 -15.39 20.73
C ALA A 185 -30.11 -14.59 19.41
N ASP A 186 -29.32 -13.50 19.36
CA ASP A 186 -29.15 -12.69 18.16
C ASP A 186 -28.37 -13.44 17.06
N TYR A 187 -27.27 -14.13 17.39
CA TYR A 187 -26.55 -14.95 16.42
C TYR A 187 -27.43 -16.09 15.86
N ASN A 188 -28.22 -16.74 16.71
CA ASN A 188 -29.22 -17.75 16.25
C ASN A 188 -30.24 -17.13 15.30
N LYS A 189 -30.65 -15.89 15.56
CA LYS A 189 -31.61 -15.18 14.71
C LYS A 189 -30.98 -14.84 13.36
N ALA A 190 -29.71 -14.36 13.34
CA ALA A 190 -28.97 -14.09 12.12
C ALA A 190 -28.82 -15.35 11.26
N ILE A 191 -28.36 -16.45 11.85
CA ILE A 191 -28.25 -17.76 11.17
C ILE A 191 -29.59 -18.24 10.61
N LYS A 192 -30.69 -18.01 11.34
CA LYS A 192 -32.04 -18.38 10.85
C LYS A 192 -32.46 -17.54 9.65
N LEU A 193 -32.05 -16.28 9.58
CA LEU A 193 -32.35 -15.36 8.49
C LEU A 193 -31.51 -15.66 7.25
N ASP A 194 -30.23 -15.93 7.45
CA ASP A 194 -29.30 -16.39 6.39
C ASP A 194 -28.48 -17.58 6.91
N ARG A 195 -28.88 -18.76 6.50
CA ARG A 195 -28.19 -20.01 6.86
C ARG A 195 -26.97 -20.32 6.00
N PHE A 196 -26.75 -19.55 4.95
CA PHE A 196 -25.63 -19.73 4.01
C PHE A 196 -24.50 -18.72 4.25
N ASP A 197 -24.71 -17.72 5.12
CA ASP A 197 -23.65 -16.83 5.56
C ASP A 197 -22.81 -17.53 6.66
N PRO A 198 -21.50 -17.76 6.46
CA PRO A 198 -20.63 -18.37 7.46
C PRO A 198 -20.43 -17.51 8.71
N GLU A 199 -20.60 -16.18 8.61
CA GLU A 199 -20.28 -15.22 9.67
C GLU A 199 -21.07 -15.48 10.96
N GLY A 200 -22.36 -15.81 10.84
CA GLY A 200 -23.20 -16.11 12.00
C GLY A 200 -22.70 -17.31 12.80
N TYR A 201 -22.24 -18.36 12.09
CA TYR A 201 -21.67 -19.55 12.71
C TYR A 201 -20.31 -19.24 13.35
N VAL A 202 -19.43 -18.49 12.67
CA VAL A 202 -18.13 -18.11 13.21
C VAL A 202 -18.28 -17.33 14.52
N ARG A 203 -19.14 -16.31 14.56
CA ARG A 203 -19.37 -15.50 15.77
C ARG A 203 -19.95 -16.34 16.91
N ARG A 204 -20.93 -17.19 16.64
CA ARG A 204 -21.52 -18.06 17.66
C ARG A 204 -20.53 -19.10 18.14
N GLY A 205 -19.78 -19.74 17.25
CA GLY A 205 -18.76 -20.71 17.57
C GLY A 205 -17.65 -20.13 18.47
N ARG A 206 -17.17 -18.92 18.16
CA ARG A 206 -16.22 -18.22 19.04
C ARG A 206 -16.78 -17.96 20.44
N LEU A 207 -18.06 -17.56 20.54
CA LEU A 207 -18.70 -17.38 21.82
C LEU A 207 -18.78 -18.69 22.59
N TYR A 208 -19.13 -19.81 21.95
CA TYR A 208 -19.11 -21.11 22.58
C TYR A 208 -17.69 -21.54 23.01
N ALA A 209 -16.67 -21.24 22.20
CA ALA A 209 -15.27 -21.52 22.55
C ALA A 209 -14.83 -20.75 23.80
N SER A 210 -15.20 -19.46 23.91
CA SER A 210 -14.90 -18.63 25.09
C SER A 210 -15.56 -19.18 26.37
N GLN A 211 -16.69 -19.88 26.22
CA GLN A 211 -17.38 -20.61 27.30
C GLN A 211 -16.83 -22.03 27.49
N LYS A 212 -15.77 -22.42 26.77
CA LYS A 212 -15.17 -23.78 26.74
C LYS A 212 -16.14 -24.88 26.29
N ASN A 213 -17.22 -24.50 25.59
CA ASN A 213 -18.13 -25.46 24.97
C ASN A 213 -17.60 -25.82 23.56
N TYR A 214 -16.49 -26.57 23.54
CA TYR A 214 -15.78 -26.87 22.31
C TYR A 214 -16.60 -27.74 21.33
N GLU A 215 -17.54 -28.55 21.81
CA GLU A 215 -18.38 -29.37 20.92
C GLU A 215 -19.25 -28.50 20.03
N LEU A 216 -20.00 -27.55 20.60
CA LEU A 216 -20.83 -26.62 19.83
C LEU A 216 -19.98 -25.65 18.99
N ALA A 217 -18.84 -25.22 19.54
CA ALA A 217 -17.92 -24.32 18.85
C ALA A 217 -17.33 -24.99 17.57
N MET A 218 -16.91 -26.23 17.69
CA MET A 218 -16.38 -27.04 16.56
C MET A 218 -17.45 -27.25 15.49
N ALA A 219 -18.67 -27.63 15.88
CA ALA A 219 -19.78 -27.82 14.94
C ALA A 219 -20.09 -26.54 14.14
N ASP A 220 -20.00 -25.38 14.77
CA ASP A 220 -20.19 -24.08 14.10
C ASP A 220 -19.02 -23.77 13.15
N MET A 221 -17.77 -24.01 13.54
CA MET A 221 -16.61 -23.80 12.65
C MET A 221 -16.63 -24.76 11.47
N ASP A 222 -16.99 -26.02 11.68
CA ASP A 222 -17.13 -27.00 10.62
C ASP A 222 -18.21 -26.55 9.60
N LYS A 223 -19.32 -26.01 10.11
CA LYS A 223 -20.37 -25.46 9.25
C LYS A 223 -19.93 -24.21 8.48
N ALA A 224 -19.18 -23.31 9.13
CA ALA A 224 -18.64 -22.13 8.46
C ALA A 224 -17.66 -22.53 7.33
N ILE A 225 -16.79 -23.51 7.57
CA ILE A 225 -15.85 -24.04 6.56
C ILE A 225 -16.58 -24.77 5.44
N GLU A 226 -17.65 -25.52 5.75
CA GLU A 226 -18.49 -26.16 4.71
C GLU A 226 -19.12 -25.12 3.76
N LEU A 227 -19.54 -23.97 4.31
CA LEU A 227 -20.16 -22.90 3.54
C LEU A 227 -19.12 -22.07 2.75
N ASP A 228 -17.94 -21.87 3.30
CA ASP A 228 -16.84 -21.13 2.69
C ASP A 228 -15.50 -21.83 2.98
N THR A 229 -15.05 -22.64 2.02
CA THR A 229 -13.79 -23.40 2.12
C THR A 229 -12.54 -22.55 2.03
N THR A 230 -12.68 -21.24 1.77
CA THR A 230 -11.59 -20.26 1.76
C THR A 230 -11.54 -19.38 3.02
N ASN A 231 -12.40 -19.67 4.00
CA ASN A 231 -12.48 -18.90 5.24
C ASN A 231 -11.30 -19.23 6.18
N THR A 232 -10.16 -18.59 5.94
CA THR A 232 -8.94 -18.77 6.74
C THR A 232 -9.17 -18.47 8.22
N PHE A 233 -10.07 -17.53 8.55
CA PHE A 233 -10.42 -17.19 9.90
C PHE A 233 -11.14 -18.34 10.65
N ALA A 234 -12.03 -19.08 9.97
CA ALA A 234 -12.70 -20.25 10.56
C ALA A 234 -11.69 -21.38 10.82
N TYR A 235 -10.79 -21.67 9.85
CA TYR A 235 -9.71 -22.64 10.05
C TYR A 235 -8.81 -22.25 11.23
N PHE A 236 -8.37 -20.98 11.31
CA PHE A 236 -7.54 -20.52 12.41
C PHE A 236 -8.21 -20.73 13.78
N ASN A 237 -9.48 -20.31 13.93
CA ASN A 237 -10.20 -20.48 15.18
C ASN A 237 -10.38 -21.97 15.53
N ARG A 238 -10.66 -22.81 14.54
CA ARG A 238 -10.77 -24.27 14.75
C ARG A 238 -9.43 -24.87 15.18
N ALA A 239 -8.32 -24.42 14.61
CA ALA A 239 -6.98 -24.83 15.01
C ALA A 239 -6.71 -24.52 16.49
N ILE A 240 -7.06 -23.30 16.95
CA ILE A 240 -6.93 -22.94 18.37
C ILE A 240 -7.76 -23.88 19.26
N MET A 241 -8.98 -24.21 18.87
CA MET A 241 -9.83 -25.16 19.63
C MET A 241 -9.25 -26.59 19.64
N HIS A 242 -8.67 -27.03 18.53
CA HIS A 242 -7.94 -28.30 18.47
C HIS A 242 -6.76 -28.30 19.42
N TYR A 243 -5.97 -27.19 19.44
CA TYR A 243 -4.85 -27.06 20.35
C TYR A 243 -5.28 -27.11 21.82
N GLU A 244 -6.33 -26.39 22.22
CA GLU A 244 -6.86 -26.39 23.58
C GLU A 244 -7.36 -27.78 24.01
N GLN A 245 -7.66 -28.65 23.06
CA GLN A 245 -8.05 -30.04 23.30
C GLN A 245 -6.88 -31.02 23.11
N GLU A 246 -5.63 -30.52 23.03
CA GLU A 246 -4.41 -31.30 22.83
C GLU A 246 -4.38 -32.13 21.50
N ARG A 247 -5.25 -31.75 20.54
CA ARG A 247 -5.30 -32.36 19.21
C ARG A 247 -4.36 -31.61 18.26
N TYR A 248 -3.05 -31.75 18.50
CA TYR A 248 -2.03 -30.95 17.81
C TYR A 248 -1.94 -31.23 16.32
N GLN A 249 -2.18 -32.46 15.87
CA GLN A 249 -2.12 -32.79 14.44
C GLN A 249 -3.26 -32.14 13.65
N GLU A 250 -4.45 -32.10 14.21
CA GLU A 250 -5.59 -31.42 13.62
C GLU A 250 -5.38 -29.90 13.62
N ALA A 251 -4.83 -29.34 14.70
CA ALA A 251 -4.46 -27.94 14.75
C ALA A 251 -3.46 -27.58 13.65
N MET A 252 -2.40 -28.38 13.48
CA MET A 252 -1.39 -28.20 12.43
C MET A 252 -1.98 -28.24 11.03
N LYS A 253 -2.93 -29.16 10.76
CA LYS A 253 -3.61 -29.25 9.47
C LYS A 253 -4.35 -27.97 9.14
N ASP A 254 -5.09 -27.42 10.09
CA ASP A 254 -5.85 -26.19 9.89
C ASP A 254 -4.94 -24.96 9.73
N LEU A 255 -3.85 -24.85 10.55
CA LEU A 255 -2.88 -23.76 10.39
C LEU A 255 -2.13 -23.83 9.06
N ASN A 256 -1.79 -25.03 8.58
CA ASN A 256 -1.20 -25.21 7.26
C ASN A 256 -2.17 -24.74 6.16
N ARG A 257 -3.47 -25.07 6.27
CA ARG A 257 -4.48 -24.60 5.33
C ARG A 257 -4.56 -23.07 5.27
N VAL A 258 -4.47 -22.39 6.43
CA VAL A 258 -4.39 -20.91 6.46
C VAL A 258 -3.16 -20.41 5.71
N LEU A 259 -1.98 -21.03 5.93
CA LEU A 259 -0.72 -20.61 5.32
C LEU A 259 -0.61 -20.93 3.82
N GLU A 260 -1.43 -21.84 3.29
CA GLU A 260 -1.57 -22.05 1.83
C GLU A 260 -2.17 -20.81 1.15
N ASP A 261 -3.21 -20.21 1.75
CA ASP A 261 -3.87 -19.03 1.21
C ASP A 261 -3.17 -17.71 1.64
N GLU A 262 -2.60 -17.69 2.85
CA GLU A 262 -1.95 -16.53 3.48
C GLU A 262 -0.52 -16.87 3.95
N PRO A 263 0.45 -17.06 3.05
CA PRO A 263 1.81 -17.50 3.43
C PRO A 263 2.54 -16.53 4.37
N GLY A 264 2.17 -15.26 4.38
CA GLY A 264 2.73 -14.21 5.22
C GLY A 264 1.95 -13.95 6.52
N ASN A 265 1.01 -14.83 6.90
CA ASN A 265 0.24 -14.65 8.13
C ASN A 265 1.11 -14.90 9.37
N ALA A 266 1.67 -13.82 9.94
CA ALA A 266 2.62 -13.91 11.05
C ALA A 266 2.02 -14.55 12.31
N LEU A 267 0.73 -14.31 12.61
CA LEU A 267 0.04 -14.91 13.74
C LEU A 267 -0.07 -16.43 13.60
N THR A 268 -0.41 -16.88 12.38
CA THR A 268 -0.51 -18.32 12.08
C THR A 268 0.87 -18.99 12.13
N LEU A 269 1.92 -18.36 11.56
CA LEU A 269 3.30 -18.83 11.65
C LEU A 269 3.74 -18.93 13.11
N TYR A 270 3.50 -17.89 13.91
CA TYR A 270 3.84 -17.86 15.32
C TYR A 270 3.19 -19.03 16.10
N ASN A 271 1.88 -19.22 15.91
CA ASN A 271 1.15 -20.30 16.59
C ASN A 271 1.60 -21.69 16.10
N ARG A 272 1.87 -21.85 14.80
CA ARG A 272 2.40 -23.10 14.25
C ARG A 272 3.78 -23.42 14.80
N GLY A 273 4.66 -22.43 14.89
CA GLY A 273 5.98 -22.56 15.49
C GLY A 273 5.93 -22.98 16.97
N LEU A 274 4.96 -22.45 17.75
CA LEU A 274 4.76 -22.89 19.13
C LEU A 274 4.30 -24.37 19.23
N ILE A 275 3.41 -24.79 18.34
CA ILE A 275 2.96 -26.20 18.30
C ILE A 275 4.12 -27.11 17.88
N ASN A 276 4.89 -26.72 16.85
CA ASN A 276 6.09 -27.45 16.43
C ASN A 276 7.09 -27.61 17.58
N ALA A 277 7.36 -26.53 18.33
CA ALA A 277 8.23 -26.59 19.50
C ALA A 277 7.72 -27.54 20.59
N GLN A 278 6.40 -27.57 20.82
CA GLN A 278 5.78 -28.47 21.80
C GLN A 278 5.82 -29.94 21.35
N LEU A 279 5.78 -30.19 20.05
CA LEU A 279 5.91 -31.50 19.44
C LEU A 279 7.39 -31.97 19.34
N GLY A 280 8.35 -31.11 19.67
CA GLY A 280 9.79 -31.38 19.56
C GLY A 280 10.35 -31.21 18.14
N ALA A 281 9.54 -30.66 17.18
CA ALA A 281 9.98 -30.33 15.85
C ALA A 281 10.65 -28.93 15.86
N TYR A 282 11.82 -28.86 16.51
CA TYR A 282 12.48 -27.59 16.83
C TYR A 282 12.98 -26.84 15.59
N GLU A 283 13.44 -27.55 14.56
CA GLU A 283 13.89 -26.97 13.30
C GLU A 283 12.73 -26.25 12.57
N ASP A 284 11.57 -26.90 12.46
CA ASP A 284 10.37 -26.32 11.86
C ASP A 284 9.87 -25.12 12.70
N ALA A 285 9.97 -25.22 14.02
CA ALA A 285 9.62 -24.14 14.92
C ALA A 285 10.53 -22.91 14.74
N LEU A 286 11.84 -23.10 14.54
CA LEU A 286 12.79 -22.03 14.25
C LEU A 286 12.48 -21.36 12.91
N GLU A 287 12.20 -22.15 11.86
CA GLU A 287 11.84 -21.62 10.54
C GLU A 287 10.61 -20.71 10.64
N ASP A 288 9.57 -21.15 11.35
CA ASP A 288 8.38 -20.35 11.56
C ASP A 288 8.66 -19.05 12.33
N MET A 289 9.46 -19.10 13.41
CA MET A 289 9.84 -17.92 14.19
C MET A 289 10.73 -16.96 13.39
N ASP A 290 11.64 -17.47 12.56
CA ASP A 290 12.46 -16.67 11.66
C ASP A 290 11.58 -15.93 10.65
N ARG A 291 10.58 -16.60 10.08
CA ARG A 291 9.60 -15.96 9.17
C ARG A 291 8.79 -14.87 9.88
N VAL A 292 8.36 -15.12 11.12
CA VAL A 292 7.69 -14.08 11.94
C VAL A 292 8.59 -12.86 12.13
N LEU A 293 9.86 -13.07 12.47
CA LEU A 293 10.82 -11.98 12.70
C LEU A 293 11.24 -11.27 11.41
N ASN A 294 11.20 -11.95 10.27
CA ASN A 294 11.36 -11.30 8.96
C ASN A 294 10.16 -10.41 8.61
N ILE A 295 8.95 -10.78 9.04
CA ILE A 295 7.75 -9.98 8.85
C ILE A 295 7.71 -8.82 9.84
N ASN A 296 8.01 -9.09 11.12
CA ASN A 296 8.05 -8.11 12.20
C ASN A 296 9.34 -8.23 13.02
N PRO A 297 10.40 -7.47 12.69
CA PRO A 297 11.67 -7.47 13.42
C PRO A 297 11.58 -6.94 14.87
N GLU A 298 10.46 -6.33 15.25
CA GLU A 298 10.23 -5.81 16.61
C GLU A 298 9.33 -6.75 17.45
N ASN A 299 9.07 -7.97 16.99
CA ASN A 299 8.23 -8.91 17.70
C ASN A 299 8.96 -9.52 18.93
N VAL A 300 8.70 -8.94 20.10
CA VAL A 300 9.28 -9.35 21.38
C VAL A 300 9.02 -10.81 21.71
N LEU A 301 7.79 -11.30 21.46
CA LEU A 301 7.39 -12.68 21.77
C LEU A 301 8.07 -13.69 20.86
N ALA A 302 8.29 -13.37 19.60
CA ALA A 302 8.99 -14.24 18.67
C ALA A 302 10.45 -14.42 19.08
N TYR A 303 11.17 -13.35 19.44
CA TYR A 303 12.52 -13.46 20.02
C TYR A 303 12.52 -14.31 21.29
N PHE A 304 11.60 -14.04 22.21
CA PHE A 304 11.54 -14.76 23.47
C PHE A 304 11.31 -16.27 23.27
N ASN A 305 10.39 -16.66 22.37
CA ASN A 305 10.09 -18.06 22.12
C ASN A 305 11.17 -18.74 21.28
N ARG A 306 11.77 -18.05 20.30
CA ARG A 306 12.92 -18.56 19.53
C ARG A 306 14.12 -18.82 20.44
N ALA A 307 14.39 -17.91 21.39
CA ALA A 307 15.40 -18.12 22.42
C ALA A 307 15.14 -19.39 23.25
N SER A 308 13.88 -19.64 23.59
CA SER A 308 13.51 -20.86 24.34
C SER A 308 13.73 -22.13 23.50
N ILE A 309 13.44 -22.08 22.19
CA ILE A 309 13.71 -23.19 21.26
C ILE A 309 15.23 -23.42 21.13
N PHE A 310 16.04 -22.35 21.05
CA PHE A 310 17.51 -22.47 21.05
C PHE A 310 18.07 -23.13 22.32
N ILE A 311 17.43 -22.96 23.49
CA ILE A 311 17.82 -23.66 24.70
C ILE A 311 17.64 -25.16 24.54
N GLU A 312 16.49 -25.61 24.02
CA GLU A 312 16.21 -27.04 23.80
C GLU A 312 17.21 -27.68 22.83
N LEU A 313 17.69 -26.92 21.86
CA LEU A 313 18.74 -27.35 20.93
C LEU A 313 20.17 -27.20 21.46
N GLY A 314 20.36 -26.71 22.70
CA GLY A 314 21.67 -26.43 23.27
C GLY A 314 22.43 -25.25 22.67
N MET A 315 21.78 -24.44 21.86
CA MET A 315 22.32 -23.25 21.15
C MET A 315 22.31 -22.04 22.10
N TYR A 316 22.97 -22.12 23.22
CA TYR A 316 22.89 -21.14 24.32
C TYR A 316 23.33 -19.70 23.92
N ARG A 317 24.25 -19.56 22.95
CA ARG A 317 24.68 -18.23 22.49
C ARG A 317 23.56 -17.51 21.71
N ASN A 318 22.91 -18.23 20.81
CA ASN A 318 21.78 -17.71 20.05
C ASN A 318 20.59 -17.36 20.98
N ALA A 319 20.33 -18.23 21.97
CA ALA A 319 19.32 -17.93 22.99
C ALA A 319 19.63 -16.64 23.78
N LEU A 320 20.91 -16.40 24.08
CA LEU A 320 21.33 -15.18 24.77
C LEU A 320 21.08 -13.92 23.94
N GLU A 321 21.43 -13.95 22.64
CA GLU A 321 21.24 -12.85 21.70
C GLU A 321 19.74 -12.50 21.55
N ASP A 322 18.90 -13.50 21.42
CA ASP A 322 17.45 -13.31 21.30
C ASP A 322 16.82 -12.77 22.60
N TYR A 323 17.23 -13.27 23.79
CA TYR A 323 16.76 -12.66 25.04
C TYR A 323 17.28 -11.23 25.22
N ASP A 324 18.49 -10.92 24.77
CA ASP A 324 19.03 -9.57 24.79
C ASP A 324 18.16 -8.66 23.93
N LYS A 325 17.77 -9.12 22.72
CA LYS A 325 16.89 -8.35 21.81
C LYS A 325 15.48 -8.19 22.38
N ALA A 326 14.89 -9.24 22.94
CA ALA A 326 13.58 -9.16 23.59
C ALA A 326 13.54 -8.15 24.74
N ILE A 327 14.62 -8.08 25.54
CA ILE A 327 14.78 -7.15 26.66
C ILE A 327 15.05 -5.73 26.15
N GLU A 328 15.82 -5.57 25.07
CA GLU A 328 16.04 -4.28 24.41
C GLU A 328 14.72 -3.67 23.95
N LEU A 329 13.90 -4.46 23.26
CA LEU A 329 12.60 -4.04 22.75
C LEU A 329 11.58 -3.79 23.87
N TYR A 330 11.60 -4.61 24.92
CA TYR A 330 10.71 -4.45 26.06
C TYR A 330 11.46 -4.64 27.41
N PRO A 331 12.01 -3.55 27.99
CA PRO A 331 12.83 -3.62 29.20
C PRO A 331 12.12 -4.10 30.47
N ASP A 332 10.78 -4.17 30.48
CA ASP A 332 10.00 -4.67 31.61
C ASP A 332 9.68 -6.17 31.56
N PHE A 333 10.23 -6.90 30.56
CA PHE A 333 9.95 -8.31 30.37
C PHE A 333 10.66 -9.20 31.41
N ALA A 334 10.08 -9.30 32.61
CA ALA A 334 10.67 -10.04 33.76
C ALA A 334 11.04 -11.48 33.42
N LYS A 335 10.22 -12.21 32.64
CA LYS A 335 10.44 -13.59 32.26
C LYS A 335 11.64 -13.75 31.31
N ALA A 336 11.89 -12.78 30.44
CA ALA A 336 13.08 -12.78 29.58
C ALA A 336 14.37 -12.64 30.40
N TYR A 337 14.40 -11.76 31.42
CA TYR A 337 15.53 -11.70 32.35
C TYR A 337 15.75 -13.01 33.12
N MET A 338 14.64 -13.65 33.54
CA MET A 338 14.75 -14.92 34.26
C MET A 338 15.34 -16.01 33.37
N ASN A 339 14.86 -16.15 32.15
CA ASN A 339 15.38 -17.15 31.21
C ASN A 339 16.81 -16.82 30.76
N ARG A 340 17.12 -15.52 30.54
CA ARG A 340 18.51 -15.10 30.25
C ARG A 340 19.45 -15.41 31.39
N SER A 341 19.01 -15.24 32.65
CA SER A 341 19.76 -15.67 33.83
C SER A 341 20.07 -17.18 33.80
N TYR A 342 19.08 -17.99 33.44
CA TYR A 342 19.26 -19.43 33.28
C TYR A 342 20.32 -19.76 32.21
N VAL A 343 20.21 -19.15 31.02
CA VAL A 343 21.21 -19.36 29.95
C VAL A 343 22.60 -18.91 30.36
N LYS A 344 22.73 -17.75 31.04
CA LYS A 344 24.02 -17.28 31.56
C LYS A 344 24.64 -18.25 32.58
N ASN A 345 23.83 -18.91 33.41
CA ASN A 345 24.31 -19.95 34.30
C ASN A 345 24.86 -21.17 33.54
N LEU A 346 24.16 -21.62 32.48
CA LEU A 346 24.63 -22.72 31.62
C LEU A 346 25.95 -22.36 30.91
N LEU A 347 26.17 -21.09 30.59
CA LEU A 347 27.42 -20.58 30.02
C LEU A 347 28.51 -20.26 31.06
N GLY A 348 28.31 -20.56 32.35
CA GLY A 348 29.26 -20.31 33.43
C GLY A 348 29.37 -18.84 33.87
N LYS A 349 28.51 -17.94 33.38
CA LYS A 349 28.50 -16.49 33.69
C LYS A 349 27.72 -16.18 34.97
N GLN A 350 28.06 -16.84 36.09
CA GLN A 350 27.26 -16.81 37.33
C GLN A 350 26.98 -15.42 37.89
N LYS A 351 27.94 -14.48 37.82
CA LYS A 351 27.75 -13.11 38.33
C LYS A 351 26.70 -12.33 37.51
N GLU A 352 26.72 -12.50 36.20
CA GLU A 352 25.76 -11.85 35.30
C GLU A 352 24.38 -12.47 35.42
N ALA A 353 24.34 -13.81 35.57
CA ALA A 353 23.10 -14.54 35.80
C ALA A 353 22.39 -14.07 37.08
N ARG A 354 23.11 -13.86 38.16
CA ARG A 354 22.53 -13.34 39.41
C ARG A 354 21.97 -11.94 39.27
N LYS A 355 22.65 -11.06 38.51
CA LYS A 355 22.11 -9.71 38.21
C LYS A 355 20.78 -9.77 37.50
N ASP A 356 20.69 -10.61 36.47
CA ASP A 356 19.42 -10.75 35.70
C ASP A 356 18.31 -11.32 36.58
N TYR A 357 18.61 -12.31 37.40
CA TYR A 357 17.66 -12.88 38.36
C TYR A 357 17.11 -11.83 39.34
N ASP A 358 18.03 -11.01 39.91
CA ASP A 358 17.63 -9.94 40.84
C ASP A 358 16.77 -8.84 40.13
N ILE A 359 17.05 -8.54 38.85
CA ILE A 359 16.24 -7.63 38.04
C ILE A 359 14.84 -8.25 37.81
N ALA A 360 14.78 -9.52 37.42
CA ALA A 360 13.49 -10.20 37.19
C ALA A 360 12.63 -10.18 38.47
N GLN A 361 13.19 -10.48 39.61
CA GLN A 361 12.46 -10.47 40.90
C GLN A 361 11.90 -9.06 41.25
N ARG A 362 12.72 -8.04 41.04
CA ARG A 362 12.25 -6.66 41.26
C ARG A 362 11.10 -6.30 40.35
N LYS A 363 11.18 -6.58 39.03
CA LYS A 363 10.13 -6.32 38.07
C LYS A 363 8.83 -7.06 38.41
N VAL A 364 8.92 -8.31 38.84
CA VAL A 364 7.75 -9.06 39.31
C VAL A 364 7.12 -8.42 40.56
N ALA A 365 7.96 -7.98 41.52
CA ALA A 365 7.46 -7.31 42.71
C ALA A 365 6.78 -5.97 42.40
N GLU A 366 7.39 -5.17 41.55
CA GLU A 366 6.79 -3.89 41.07
C GLU A 366 5.46 -4.11 40.36
N TYR A 367 5.37 -5.11 39.49
CA TYR A 367 4.12 -5.46 38.81
C TYR A 367 3.00 -5.83 39.79
N ARG A 368 3.32 -6.69 40.79
CA ARG A 368 2.35 -7.08 41.82
C ARG A 368 1.85 -5.89 42.68
N GLN A 369 2.71 -4.88 42.89
CA GLN A 369 2.35 -3.69 43.66
C GLN A 369 1.43 -2.74 42.87
N ARG A 370 1.53 -2.71 41.54
CA ARG A 370 0.73 -1.81 40.68
C ARG A 370 -0.73 -2.22 40.58
N ASN A 371 -1.15 -3.38 41.10
CA ASN A 371 -2.52 -3.93 40.98
C ASN A 371 -3.08 -3.86 39.52
N VAL A 372 -2.22 -4.00 38.55
CA VAL A 372 -2.63 -3.94 37.14
C VAL A 372 -3.28 -5.26 36.78
N THR A 373 -4.56 -5.21 36.47
CA THR A 373 -5.32 -6.37 35.94
C THR A 373 -5.10 -6.55 34.43
N ASP A 374 -4.11 -5.87 33.87
CA ASP A 374 -3.81 -5.93 32.45
C ASP A 374 -3.33 -7.32 32.05
N ALA A 375 -4.22 -8.01 31.32
CA ALA A 375 -4.02 -9.38 30.86
C ALA A 375 -2.86 -9.52 29.86
N GLY A 376 -2.37 -8.40 29.31
CA GLY A 376 -1.30 -8.34 28.30
C GLY A 376 0.09 -7.99 28.83
N SER A 377 0.26 -7.73 30.14
CA SER A 377 1.57 -7.31 30.65
C SER A 377 2.61 -8.43 30.59
N PHE A 378 3.72 -8.20 29.89
CA PHE A 378 4.89 -9.08 29.86
C PHE A 378 5.60 -9.23 31.23
N ALA A 379 5.24 -8.43 32.22
CA ALA A 379 5.69 -8.56 33.60
C ALA A 379 4.89 -9.62 34.38
N ASP A 380 3.72 -10.05 33.91
CA ASP A 380 2.93 -11.12 34.53
C ASP A 380 3.57 -12.50 34.25
N THR A 381 4.35 -12.98 35.23
CA THR A 381 4.98 -14.30 35.17
C THR A 381 4.03 -15.45 35.51
N THR A 382 2.81 -15.18 35.92
CA THR A 382 1.80 -16.21 36.27
C THR A 382 1.13 -16.79 35.02
N LYS A 383 1.11 -16.05 33.91
CA LYS A 383 0.59 -16.53 32.65
C LYS A 383 1.68 -17.28 31.86
N LYS A 384 1.28 -18.37 31.22
CA LYS A 384 2.12 -19.08 30.27
C LYS A 384 2.12 -18.29 28.96
N TYR A 385 3.15 -17.47 28.72
CA TYR A 385 3.35 -16.80 27.43
C TYR A 385 3.65 -17.76 26.27
N SER A 386 3.69 -19.05 26.54
CA SER A 386 3.70 -20.12 25.54
C SER A 386 2.30 -20.52 25.07
N ALA A 387 1.24 -19.89 25.59
CA ALA A 387 -0.11 -20.13 25.07
C ALA A 387 -0.24 -19.53 23.67
N LEU A 388 -1.02 -20.18 22.82
CA LEU A 388 -1.31 -19.66 21.50
C LEU A 388 -1.98 -18.29 21.59
N LEU A 389 -1.57 -17.38 20.69
CA LEU A 389 -2.25 -16.12 20.56
C LEU A 389 -3.57 -16.34 19.83
N SER A 390 -4.67 -15.91 20.43
CA SER A 390 -5.98 -15.90 19.82
C SER A 390 -6.33 -14.48 19.38
N LEU A 391 -7.07 -14.36 18.29
CA LEU A 391 -7.63 -13.10 17.86
C LEU A 391 -8.79 -12.73 18.76
N ASP A 392 -8.61 -11.70 19.58
CA ASP A 392 -9.68 -11.16 20.42
C ASP A 392 -10.62 -10.23 19.65
N ALA A 393 -10.31 -9.86 18.41
CA ALA A 393 -11.05 -8.86 17.69
C ALA A 393 -12.20 -9.46 16.90
N GLU A 394 -13.40 -9.32 17.38
CA GLU A 394 -14.65 -9.50 16.60
C GLU A 394 -14.77 -8.53 15.42
N PHE A 395 -13.86 -7.58 15.32
CA PHE A 395 -13.88 -6.49 14.35
C PHE A 395 -13.10 -6.77 13.08
N ALA A 396 -12.29 -7.79 13.06
CA ALA A 396 -11.36 -8.01 11.97
C ALA A 396 -11.87 -9.04 10.96
N LYS A 397 -12.77 -8.63 10.08
CA LYS A 397 -12.74 -9.13 8.70
C LYS A 397 -11.50 -8.66 7.93
N LYS A 398 -10.69 -7.85 8.54
CA LYS A 398 -9.39 -7.46 8.02
C LYS A 398 -8.39 -8.45 8.55
N GLY A 399 -8.29 -9.57 7.84
CA GLY A 399 -7.24 -10.52 7.96
C GLY A 399 -6.58 -10.59 9.32
N PHE A 400 -5.92 -11.58 9.61
CA PHE A 400 -5.07 -11.82 10.75
C PHE A 400 -4.00 -10.71 11.01
N ASP A 401 -4.29 -9.46 10.65
CA ASP A 401 -3.42 -8.31 10.83
C ASP A 401 -3.40 -7.90 12.31
N ASP A 402 -2.74 -8.72 13.13
CA ASP A 402 -2.32 -8.27 14.45
C ASP A 402 -1.10 -7.37 14.26
N GLU A 403 -1.24 -6.07 14.52
CA GLU A 403 -0.18 -5.07 14.37
C GLU A 403 1.05 -5.41 15.23
N LEU A 404 0.86 -6.13 16.35
CA LEU A 404 1.96 -6.61 17.18
C LEU A 404 2.80 -7.71 16.51
N LEU A 405 2.22 -8.44 15.56
CA LEU A 405 2.88 -9.56 14.90
C LEU A 405 3.29 -9.26 13.46
N GLN A 406 2.81 -8.15 12.87
CA GLN A 406 3.11 -7.79 11.50
C GLN A 406 3.80 -6.43 11.44
N HIS A 407 5.01 -6.42 10.95
CA HIS A 407 5.71 -5.20 10.54
C HIS A 407 5.66 -5.12 9.01
N ARG A 408 5.26 -3.95 8.51
CA ARG A 408 5.15 -3.74 7.06
C ARG A 408 6.18 -2.71 6.63
N ASP A 409 7.37 -3.18 6.32
CA ASP A 409 8.32 -2.34 5.61
C ASP A 409 7.80 -2.09 4.19
N ILE A 410 7.89 -0.84 3.77
CA ILE A 410 7.54 -0.48 2.41
C ILE A 410 8.69 -0.86 1.48
N ASP A 411 8.37 -1.66 0.46
CA ASP A 411 9.28 -1.91 -0.66
C ASP A 411 9.15 -0.74 -1.66
N ILE A 412 10.18 0.11 -1.72
CA ILE A 412 10.18 1.26 -2.63
C ILE A 412 10.49 0.77 -4.04
N ARG A 413 9.44 0.59 -4.84
CA ARG A 413 9.53 0.34 -6.28
C ARG A 413 9.20 1.60 -7.03
N LEU A 414 10.22 2.35 -7.41
CA LEU A 414 10.05 3.61 -8.11
C LEU A 414 9.45 3.40 -9.50
N ARG A 415 8.64 4.36 -9.94
CA ARG A 415 8.22 4.47 -11.34
C ARG A 415 9.45 4.81 -12.20
N PRO A 416 9.47 4.37 -13.47
CA PRO A 416 10.64 4.52 -14.33
C PRO A 416 11.07 5.97 -14.55
N LEU A 417 12.33 6.16 -14.96
CA LEU A 417 12.89 7.45 -15.35
C LEU A 417 12.30 7.93 -16.68
N TYR A 418 12.17 9.25 -16.84
CA TYR A 418 11.74 9.88 -18.08
C TYR A 418 12.94 10.17 -19.00
N LYS A 419 12.78 9.84 -20.27
CA LYS A 419 13.79 10.07 -21.33
C LYS A 419 13.10 10.40 -22.65
N PHE A 420 13.78 11.06 -23.56
CA PHE A 420 13.33 11.13 -24.95
C PHE A 420 13.42 9.74 -25.57
N ALA A 421 12.33 9.27 -26.11
CA ALA A 421 12.22 8.00 -26.82
C ALA A 421 11.73 8.24 -28.24
N LEU A 422 12.05 7.30 -29.12
CA LEU A 422 11.50 7.27 -30.47
C LEU A 422 10.00 6.95 -30.41
N THR A 423 9.19 7.69 -31.17
CA THR A 423 7.75 7.46 -31.27
C THR A 423 7.38 7.20 -32.73
N GLY A 424 6.44 6.27 -32.95
CA GLY A 424 5.78 6.14 -34.24
C GLY A 424 4.88 7.35 -34.54
N LYS A 425 4.10 7.29 -35.60
CA LYS A 425 3.13 8.34 -35.93
C LYS A 425 2.19 8.58 -34.75
N LYS A 426 2.00 9.85 -34.36
CA LYS A 426 1.11 10.24 -33.25
C LYS A 426 -0.26 9.60 -33.42
N ASP A 427 -0.69 8.85 -32.42
CA ASP A 427 -2.06 8.34 -32.31
C ASP A 427 -2.98 9.52 -31.95
N GLU A 428 -3.73 10.02 -32.93
CA GLU A 428 -4.65 11.15 -32.79
C GLU A 428 -5.88 10.83 -31.91
N THR A 429 -5.99 9.60 -31.40
CA THR A 429 -7.14 9.15 -30.60
C THR A 429 -6.98 9.36 -29.10
N LYS A 430 -5.82 9.81 -28.59
CA LYS A 430 -5.69 10.22 -27.20
C LYS A 430 -6.55 11.46 -26.93
N TYR A 431 -7.56 11.30 -26.08
CA TYR A 431 -8.44 12.39 -25.66
C TYR A 431 -7.59 13.57 -25.17
N ALA A 432 -7.93 14.78 -25.64
CA ALA A 432 -7.25 16.06 -25.35
C ALA A 432 -7.26 16.47 -23.84
N LEU A 433 -7.63 15.56 -22.93
CA LEU A 433 -7.56 15.73 -21.48
C LEU A 433 -6.28 15.19 -20.86
N ASP A 434 -5.51 14.44 -21.61
CA ASP A 434 -4.14 14.09 -21.23
C ASP A 434 -3.27 15.34 -21.50
N ARG A 435 -3.27 16.27 -20.53
CA ARG A 435 -2.44 17.46 -20.58
C ARG A 435 -0.99 17.03 -20.37
N GLY A 436 -0.34 16.62 -21.45
CA GLY A 436 1.10 16.50 -21.49
C GLY A 436 1.75 17.81 -21.02
N PHE A 437 2.94 17.73 -20.50
CA PHE A 437 3.71 18.94 -20.20
C PHE A 437 4.14 19.57 -21.50
N GLU A 438 3.61 20.76 -21.80
CA GLU A 438 3.97 21.56 -22.98
C GLU A 438 5.11 22.51 -22.60
N HIS A 439 6.21 22.45 -23.35
CA HIS A 439 7.35 23.34 -23.16
C HIS A 439 7.91 23.80 -24.50
N PRO A 440 8.05 25.11 -24.73
CA PRO A 440 8.45 25.65 -26.06
C PRO A 440 9.77 25.08 -26.60
N LEU A 441 10.74 24.82 -25.70
CA LEU A 441 12.04 24.27 -26.10
C LEU A 441 11.91 22.78 -26.51
N MET A 442 11.04 22.00 -25.82
CA MET A 442 10.78 20.60 -26.19
C MET A 442 10.05 20.49 -27.53
N GLU A 443 9.01 21.33 -27.76
CA GLU A 443 8.30 21.37 -29.03
C GLU A 443 9.23 21.75 -30.18
N ARG A 444 10.08 22.74 -29.96
CA ARG A 444 11.09 23.14 -30.96
C ARG A 444 12.09 22.03 -31.21
N PHE A 445 12.56 21.37 -30.17
CA PHE A 445 13.47 20.22 -30.29
C PHE A 445 12.84 19.08 -31.10
N ALA A 446 11.61 18.67 -30.72
CA ALA A 446 10.89 17.65 -31.45
C ALA A 446 10.60 18.05 -32.91
N GLY A 447 10.40 19.35 -33.19
CA GLY A 447 10.17 19.86 -34.54
C GLY A 447 11.41 19.88 -35.43
N VAL A 448 12.61 19.92 -34.89
CA VAL A 448 13.87 19.84 -35.67
C VAL A 448 14.37 18.40 -35.87
N MET A 449 13.85 17.43 -35.12
CA MET A 449 14.16 16.02 -35.29
C MET A 449 13.51 15.47 -36.56
N PRO A 450 14.26 14.72 -37.42
CA PRO A 450 13.71 14.15 -38.64
C PRO A 450 12.76 12.99 -38.42
N VAL A 451 12.68 12.48 -37.18
CA VAL A 451 11.80 11.38 -36.75
C VAL A 451 11.00 11.80 -35.52
N GLY A 452 9.92 11.07 -35.23
CA GLY A 452 9.12 11.35 -34.04
C GLY A 452 9.90 11.03 -32.76
N VAL A 453 10.04 12.03 -31.88
CA VAL A 453 10.61 11.88 -30.54
C VAL A 453 9.69 12.54 -29.53
N ASP A 454 9.52 11.88 -28.36
CA ASP A 454 8.76 12.44 -27.25
C ASP A 454 9.40 12.00 -25.93
N ILE A 455 9.07 12.70 -24.84
CA ILE A 455 9.58 12.35 -23.51
C ILE A 455 8.64 11.36 -22.83
N LEU A 456 9.15 10.17 -22.53
CA LEU A 456 8.37 9.05 -22.01
C LEU A 456 9.14 8.35 -20.88
N SER A 457 8.41 7.66 -20.01
CA SER A 457 8.96 6.78 -18.96
C SER A 457 9.05 5.31 -19.41
N HIS A 458 8.68 5.00 -20.64
CA HIS A 458 8.69 3.65 -21.20
C HIS A 458 9.10 3.69 -22.66
N ASP A 459 9.59 2.57 -23.18
CA ASP A 459 9.95 2.44 -24.59
C ASP A 459 8.72 2.10 -25.42
N VAL A 460 8.60 2.70 -26.60
CA VAL A 460 7.55 2.40 -27.57
C VAL A 460 8.08 1.37 -28.56
N ALA A 461 7.35 0.30 -28.77
CA ALA A 461 7.66 -0.66 -29.82
C ALA A 461 7.39 -0.04 -31.19
N LEU A 462 8.45 0.18 -31.98
CA LEU A 462 8.38 0.66 -33.34
C LEU A 462 8.23 -0.50 -34.33
N ASP A 463 7.53 -0.30 -35.41
CA ASP A 463 7.49 -1.27 -36.49
C ASP A 463 8.81 -1.26 -37.32
N ALA A 464 8.99 -2.28 -38.19
CA ALA A 464 10.22 -2.43 -38.96
C ALA A 464 10.46 -1.22 -39.91
N LYS A 465 9.41 -0.61 -40.39
CA LYS A 465 9.49 0.54 -41.30
C LYS A 465 9.88 1.82 -40.55
N ASP A 466 9.30 2.05 -39.39
CA ASP A 466 9.67 3.19 -38.54
C ASP A 466 11.14 3.08 -38.11
N MET A 467 11.61 1.87 -37.81
CA MET A 467 13.04 1.62 -37.49
C MET A 467 13.97 1.86 -38.69
N GLU A 468 13.57 1.49 -39.90
CA GLU A 468 14.34 1.79 -41.14
C GLU A 468 14.43 3.29 -41.40
N ASP A 469 13.31 4.02 -41.18
CA ASP A 469 13.24 5.48 -41.29
C ASP A 469 14.20 6.15 -40.28
N VAL A 470 14.19 5.67 -39.02
CA VAL A 470 15.12 6.14 -37.96
C VAL A 470 16.57 5.87 -38.32
N GLU A 471 16.91 4.65 -38.78
CA GLU A 471 18.26 4.28 -39.23
C GLU A 471 18.71 5.20 -40.36
N SER A 472 17.91 5.34 -41.39
CA SER A 472 18.18 6.23 -42.51
C SER A 472 18.45 7.66 -42.07
N ALA A 473 17.62 8.21 -41.17
CA ALA A 473 17.78 9.55 -40.62
C ALA A 473 19.05 9.70 -39.78
N ALA A 474 19.37 8.73 -38.95
CA ALA A 474 20.53 8.75 -38.07
C ALA A 474 21.87 8.73 -38.82
N TRP A 475 21.92 8.07 -40.00
CA TRP A 475 23.13 7.96 -40.80
C TRP A 475 23.14 8.83 -42.07
N SER A 476 22.05 9.55 -42.38
CA SER A 476 22.00 10.52 -43.49
C SER A 476 22.38 11.91 -42.96
N GLY A 477 23.39 12.51 -43.58
CA GLY A 477 23.74 13.90 -43.35
C GLY A 477 25.02 14.18 -42.55
N GLU A 478 25.27 15.45 -42.24
CA GLU A 478 26.45 15.91 -41.50
C GLU A 478 26.40 15.46 -40.03
N MET A 479 27.57 15.22 -39.43
CA MET A 479 27.73 14.85 -38.01
C MET A 479 27.49 16.10 -37.14
N ASN A 480 26.22 16.38 -36.81
CA ASN A 480 25.82 17.40 -35.84
C ASN A 480 25.29 16.73 -34.55
N ALA A 481 25.05 17.54 -33.53
CA ALA A 481 24.59 17.07 -32.23
C ALA A 481 23.28 16.27 -32.31
N GLY A 482 22.30 16.73 -33.12
CA GLY A 482 21.03 16.05 -33.33
C GLY A 482 21.14 14.68 -33.96
N ASN A 483 22.00 14.52 -35.00
CA ASN A 483 22.25 13.22 -35.62
C ASN A 483 22.98 12.24 -34.69
N LEU A 484 23.91 12.74 -33.89
CA LEU A 484 24.56 11.93 -32.84
C LEU A 484 23.53 11.45 -31.78
N PHE A 485 22.62 12.33 -31.40
CA PHE A 485 21.55 11.96 -30.48
C PHE A 485 20.61 10.88 -31.08
N LEU A 486 20.26 10.97 -32.37
CA LEU A 486 19.45 9.96 -33.03
C LEU A 486 20.17 8.60 -33.12
N ARG A 487 21.50 8.61 -33.39
CA ARG A 487 22.30 7.37 -33.34
C ARG A 487 22.28 6.74 -31.97
N ALA A 488 22.39 7.58 -30.93
CA ALA A 488 22.29 7.10 -29.55
C ALA A 488 20.94 6.46 -29.26
N LEU A 489 19.81 7.06 -29.70
CA LEU A 489 18.47 6.51 -29.55
C LEU A 489 18.30 5.18 -30.33
N TYR A 490 18.84 5.11 -31.55
CA TYR A 490 18.79 3.89 -32.35
C TYR A 490 19.54 2.74 -31.66
N ASP A 491 20.82 2.98 -31.26
CA ASP A 491 21.61 1.99 -30.54
C ASP A 491 20.98 1.59 -29.20
N TYR A 492 20.36 2.55 -28.51
CA TYR A 492 19.61 2.28 -27.29
C TYR A 492 18.46 1.29 -27.54
N SER A 493 17.67 1.51 -28.59
CA SER A 493 16.56 0.62 -28.97
C SER A 493 17.04 -0.80 -29.30
N GLY A 494 18.25 -0.92 -29.86
CA GLY A 494 18.93 -2.17 -30.10
C GLY A 494 19.68 -2.75 -28.90
N LYS A 495 19.53 -2.15 -27.70
CA LYS A 495 20.22 -2.52 -26.44
C LYS A 495 21.74 -2.49 -26.53
N GLN A 496 22.29 -1.68 -27.45
CA GLN A 496 23.72 -1.42 -27.58
C GLN A 496 24.14 -0.26 -26.65
N PHE A 497 24.09 -0.48 -25.37
CA PHE A 497 24.21 0.59 -24.33
C PHE A 497 25.55 1.31 -24.39
N ASN A 498 26.68 0.59 -24.66
CA ASN A 498 28.00 1.22 -24.70
C ASN A 498 28.17 2.19 -25.88
N SER A 499 27.73 1.83 -27.08
CA SER A 499 27.78 2.71 -28.26
C SER A 499 26.76 3.87 -28.11
N SER A 500 25.57 3.61 -27.58
CA SER A 500 24.60 4.62 -27.26
C SER A 500 25.18 5.68 -26.28
N LEU A 501 25.85 5.24 -25.20
CA LEU A 501 26.50 6.14 -24.23
C LEU A 501 27.59 7.00 -24.90
N ALA A 502 28.39 6.41 -25.81
CA ALA A 502 29.41 7.15 -26.55
C ALA A 502 28.78 8.22 -27.45
N TYR A 503 27.70 7.89 -28.18
CA TYR A 503 27.00 8.85 -29.03
C TYR A 503 26.30 9.97 -28.21
N TYR A 504 25.68 9.66 -27.08
CA TYR A 504 25.15 10.71 -26.21
C TYR A 504 26.26 11.66 -25.71
N SER A 505 27.43 11.12 -25.36
CA SER A 505 28.55 11.93 -24.90
C SER A 505 29.05 12.88 -25.99
N GLN A 506 29.19 12.36 -27.21
CA GLN A 506 29.57 13.18 -28.39
C GLN A 506 28.52 14.24 -28.72
N ALA A 507 27.21 13.88 -28.63
CA ALA A 507 26.10 14.82 -28.82
C ALA A 507 26.14 15.99 -27.83
N VAL A 508 26.43 15.69 -26.55
CA VAL A 508 26.59 16.74 -25.51
C VAL A 508 27.77 17.65 -25.82
N GLU A 509 28.94 17.11 -26.17
CA GLU A 509 30.13 17.89 -26.49
C GLU A 509 29.92 18.78 -27.73
N GLN A 510 29.33 18.18 -28.79
CA GLN A 510 29.05 18.88 -30.03
C GLN A 510 28.06 20.04 -29.83
N ALA A 511 26.96 19.81 -29.11
CA ALA A 511 25.95 20.80 -28.81
C ALA A 511 26.51 22.01 -28.02
N VAL A 512 27.41 21.75 -27.07
CA VAL A 512 28.09 22.81 -26.33
C VAL A 512 28.99 23.65 -27.27
N SER A 513 29.67 23.00 -28.22
CA SER A 513 30.55 23.67 -29.18
C SER A 513 29.77 24.49 -30.24
N GLU A 514 28.57 24.04 -30.63
CA GLU A 514 27.72 24.73 -31.62
C GLU A 514 27.05 25.97 -31.04
N GLY A 515 26.78 26.01 -29.74
CA GLY A 515 26.21 27.15 -29.05
C GLY A 515 24.73 27.42 -29.37
N GLY A 516 24.21 28.56 -28.93
CA GLY A 516 22.82 28.95 -29.22
C GLY A 516 21.79 27.97 -28.68
N TYR A 517 20.78 27.63 -29.47
CA TYR A 517 19.74 26.65 -29.08
C TYR A 517 20.29 25.24 -28.93
N GLU A 518 21.29 24.86 -29.71
CA GLU A 518 21.93 23.55 -29.60
C GLU A 518 22.55 23.34 -28.22
N SER A 519 23.16 24.38 -27.65
CA SER A 519 23.66 24.32 -26.28
C SER A 519 22.54 24.05 -25.25
N LEU A 520 21.32 24.56 -25.46
CA LEU A 520 20.16 24.27 -24.62
C LEU A 520 19.65 22.82 -24.83
N TYR A 521 19.70 22.32 -26.09
CA TYR A 521 19.33 20.91 -26.36
C TYR A 521 20.27 19.92 -25.68
N SER A 522 21.49 20.33 -25.32
CA SER A 522 22.38 19.49 -24.53
C SER A 522 21.76 19.06 -23.18
N ALA A 523 20.76 19.78 -22.65
CA ALA A 523 20.00 19.36 -21.50
C ALA A 523 19.24 18.05 -21.76
N PHE A 524 18.67 17.89 -22.96
CA PHE A 524 17.92 16.68 -23.35
C PHE A 524 18.86 15.50 -23.63
N TYR A 525 20.03 15.78 -24.21
CA TYR A 525 21.05 14.77 -24.43
C TYR A 525 21.63 14.25 -23.10
N ARG A 526 21.84 15.14 -22.12
CA ARG A 526 22.26 14.78 -20.76
C ARG A 526 21.18 14.00 -20.03
N LEU A 527 19.90 14.40 -20.16
CA LEU A 527 18.79 13.68 -19.56
C LEU A 527 18.79 12.22 -20.02
N ASN A 528 18.90 11.97 -21.31
CA ASN A 528 18.97 10.60 -21.84
C ASN A 528 20.25 9.86 -21.43
N ARG A 529 21.39 10.54 -21.42
CA ARG A 529 22.67 9.93 -21.00
C ARG A 529 22.64 9.53 -19.54
N GLY A 530 22.10 10.38 -18.67
CA GLY A 530 21.97 10.07 -17.25
C GLY A 530 20.99 8.92 -17.00
N VAL A 531 19.86 8.84 -17.74
CA VAL A 531 18.96 7.69 -17.66
C VAL A 531 19.68 6.40 -18.10
N LEU A 532 20.38 6.43 -19.23
CA LEU A 532 21.11 5.26 -19.69
C LEU A 532 22.16 4.77 -18.67
N ARG A 533 22.90 5.70 -18.03
CA ARG A 533 23.85 5.36 -16.96
C ARG A 533 23.16 4.65 -15.79
N ALA A 534 22.01 5.17 -15.36
CA ALA A 534 21.23 4.55 -14.29
C ALA A 534 20.73 3.14 -14.68
N GLU A 535 20.17 2.98 -15.87
CA GLU A 535 19.70 1.69 -16.38
C GLU A 535 20.84 0.67 -16.54
N MET A 536 22.02 1.09 -16.94
CA MET A 536 23.21 0.21 -16.98
C MET A 536 23.60 -0.27 -15.58
N ILE A 537 23.56 0.58 -14.57
CA ILE A 537 23.81 0.22 -13.17
C ILE A 537 22.76 -0.78 -12.68
N GLU A 538 21.49 -0.52 -12.92
CA GLU A 538 20.40 -1.43 -12.53
C GLU A 538 20.50 -2.78 -13.22
N PHE A 539 20.90 -2.81 -14.50
CA PHE A 539 21.14 -4.05 -15.24
C PHE A 539 22.26 -4.88 -14.61
N ILE A 540 23.39 -4.26 -14.25
CA ILE A 540 24.50 -4.93 -13.55
C ILE A 540 24.03 -5.48 -12.20
N SER A 541 23.30 -4.68 -11.43
CA SER A 541 22.71 -5.08 -10.15
C SER A 541 21.81 -6.31 -10.28
N SER A 542 20.97 -6.34 -11.30
CA SER A 542 20.05 -7.47 -11.56
C SER A 542 20.79 -8.76 -11.91
N MET A 543 21.93 -8.67 -12.57
CA MET A 543 22.77 -9.83 -12.88
C MET A 543 23.48 -10.36 -11.62
N GLU A 544 23.97 -9.48 -10.75
CA GLU A 544 24.65 -9.86 -9.51
C GLU A 544 23.70 -10.52 -8.49
N SER A 545 22.45 -10.07 -8.42
CA SER A 545 21.43 -10.65 -7.54
C SER A 545 21.03 -12.09 -7.92
N ASN A 546 21.25 -12.48 -9.18
CA ASN A 546 20.94 -13.82 -9.70
C ASN A 546 22.10 -14.81 -9.61
N VAL A 547 23.27 -14.42 -9.11
CA VAL A 547 24.42 -15.33 -8.94
C VAL A 547 24.23 -16.19 -7.70
N GLN A 548 23.74 -17.41 -7.85
CA GLN A 548 23.81 -18.45 -6.83
C GLN A 548 25.24 -18.94 -6.70
N VAL A 549 25.90 -18.61 -5.59
CA VAL A 549 27.22 -19.20 -5.28
C VAL A 549 27.00 -20.60 -4.72
N LEU A 550 27.33 -21.61 -5.51
CA LEU A 550 27.43 -22.98 -5.04
C LEU A 550 28.76 -23.13 -4.27
N SER A 551 28.71 -23.28 -2.95
CA SER A 551 29.88 -23.69 -2.17
C SER A 551 29.79 -25.19 -1.90
N MET A 552 30.89 -25.92 -2.13
CA MET A 552 31.06 -27.28 -1.65
C MET A 552 31.57 -27.23 -0.20
N ASP A 553 30.98 -28.02 0.69
CA ASP A 553 31.54 -28.25 2.02
C ASP A 553 32.67 -29.32 1.95
N ASP A 554 33.40 -29.44 3.04
CA ASP A 554 34.53 -30.40 3.15
C ASP A 554 34.12 -31.88 2.98
N THR A 555 32.81 -32.15 2.86
CA THR A 555 32.25 -33.49 2.64
C THR A 555 31.82 -33.72 1.18
N GLY A 556 31.96 -32.71 0.29
CA GLY A 556 31.61 -32.79 -1.09
C GLY A 556 30.10 -32.61 -1.38
N ALA A 557 29.30 -32.25 -0.38
CA ALA A 557 27.89 -31.95 -0.56
C ALA A 557 27.68 -30.49 -1.01
N THR A 558 26.98 -30.31 -2.13
CA THR A 558 26.59 -29.00 -2.63
C THR A 558 25.43 -28.44 -1.79
N ARG A 559 25.68 -27.39 -1.01
CA ARG A 559 24.64 -26.62 -0.36
C ARG A 559 24.53 -25.27 -1.04
N ALA A 560 23.32 -24.94 -1.52
CA ALA A 560 22.98 -23.60 -1.92
C ALA A 560 22.92 -22.73 -0.65
N ARG A 561 23.93 -21.89 -0.42
CA ARG A 561 23.80 -20.78 0.53
C ARG A 561 23.26 -19.60 -0.22
N VAL A 562 22.11 -19.11 0.19
CA VAL A 562 21.73 -17.72 -0.08
C VAL A 562 22.76 -16.89 0.66
N LYS A 563 23.67 -16.25 -0.08
CA LYS A 563 24.62 -15.31 0.50
C LYS A 563 23.77 -14.18 1.09
N ASP A 564 24.07 -13.78 2.32
CA ASP A 564 23.54 -12.53 2.87
C ASP A 564 23.65 -11.48 1.78
N GLN A 565 22.55 -10.80 1.46
CA GLN A 565 22.55 -9.76 0.45
C GLN A 565 23.59 -8.73 0.88
N ILE A 566 24.75 -8.76 0.23
CA ILE A 566 25.69 -7.65 0.30
C ILE A 566 24.94 -6.52 -0.40
N VAL A 567 24.44 -5.56 0.38
CA VAL A 567 23.84 -4.33 -0.16
C VAL A 567 25.00 -3.59 -0.83
N HIS A 568 25.19 -3.83 -2.13
CA HIS A 568 26.09 -3.04 -2.93
C HIS A 568 25.47 -1.67 -3.09
N GLN A 569 26.14 -0.67 -2.56
CA GLN A 569 25.78 0.72 -2.81
C GLN A 569 26.36 1.07 -4.20
N TYR A 570 25.49 1.19 -5.19
CA TYR A 570 25.87 1.56 -6.54
C TYR A 570 26.08 3.07 -6.63
N ASP A 571 27.06 3.47 -7.45
CA ASP A 571 27.41 4.87 -7.64
C ASP A 571 26.62 5.50 -8.80
N TYR A 572 25.64 6.32 -8.47
CA TYR A 572 24.83 7.06 -9.45
C TYR A 572 25.35 8.49 -9.69
N SER A 573 26.53 8.87 -9.18
CA SER A 573 27.06 10.25 -9.21
C SER A 573 27.11 10.86 -10.62
N GLU A 574 27.56 10.09 -11.63
CA GLU A 574 27.60 10.57 -13.01
C GLU A 574 26.21 10.78 -13.63
N ALA A 575 25.23 9.94 -13.27
CA ALA A 575 23.85 10.12 -13.70
C ALA A 575 23.22 11.35 -13.03
N ILE A 576 23.47 11.55 -11.73
CA ILE A 576 23.02 12.73 -10.98
C ILE A 576 23.62 14.00 -11.56
N GLU A 577 24.93 14.02 -11.90
CA GLU A 577 25.58 15.19 -12.51
C GLU A 577 24.93 15.56 -13.85
N ASP A 578 24.62 14.58 -14.70
CA ASP A 578 23.92 14.82 -15.96
C ASP A 578 22.55 15.44 -15.76
N MET A 579 21.76 14.96 -14.77
CA MET A 579 20.45 15.52 -14.46
C MET A 579 20.54 16.92 -13.84
N GLN A 580 21.52 17.18 -12.98
CA GLN A 580 21.77 18.50 -12.42
C GLN A 580 22.11 19.51 -13.52
N LYS A 581 22.98 19.13 -14.45
CA LYS A 581 23.31 19.98 -15.60
C LYS A 581 22.13 20.20 -16.53
N ALA A 582 21.27 19.20 -16.73
CA ALA A 582 20.02 19.36 -17.49
C ALA A 582 19.09 20.36 -16.79
N ALA A 583 18.93 20.28 -15.47
CA ALA A 583 18.10 21.18 -14.67
C ALA A 583 18.71 22.61 -14.59
N GLU A 584 20.04 22.77 -14.62
CA GLU A 584 20.69 24.08 -14.71
C GLU A 584 20.44 24.76 -16.05
N LEU A 585 20.50 24.01 -17.15
CA LEU A 585 20.29 24.52 -18.51
C LEU A 585 18.84 24.85 -18.80
N VAL A 586 17.90 24.06 -18.30
CA VAL A 586 16.46 24.20 -18.47
C VAL A 586 15.78 24.08 -17.09
N PRO A 587 15.75 25.19 -16.29
CA PRO A 587 15.28 25.16 -14.90
C PRO A 587 13.80 24.85 -14.70
N ASP A 588 13.01 24.93 -15.74
CA ASP A 588 11.57 24.63 -15.77
C ASP A 588 11.23 23.29 -16.42
N LEU A 589 12.23 22.37 -16.54
CA LEU A 589 12.04 21.02 -17.03
C LEU A 589 11.71 20.04 -15.88
N PRO A 590 10.43 19.66 -15.65
CA PRO A 590 10.04 18.85 -14.51
C PRO A 590 10.64 17.44 -14.52
N TYR A 591 10.89 16.89 -15.70
CA TYR A 591 11.45 15.54 -15.89
C TYR A 591 12.88 15.41 -15.36
N ALA A 592 13.69 16.47 -15.42
CA ALA A 592 15.04 16.47 -14.85
C ALA A 592 14.99 16.34 -13.32
N TYR A 593 14.09 17.10 -12.67
CA TYR A 593 13.88 17.02 -11.23
C TYR A 593 13.25 15.70 -10.79
N TYR A 594 12.31 15.18 -11.57
CA TYR A 594 11.75 13.84 -11.31
C TYR A 594 12.83 12.76 -11.33
N ASN A 595 13.67 12.76 -12.37
CA ASN A 595 14.77 11.81 -12.49
C ASN A 595 15.81 11.99 -11.36
N LEU A 596 16.12 13.22 -10.96
CA LEU A 596 16.96 13.49 -9.77
C LEU A 596 16.33 12.89 -8.50
N GLY A 597 15.02 13.03 -8.34
CA GLY A 597 14.29 12.41 -7.24
C GLY A 597 14.50 10.90 -7.17
N ASN A 598 14.38 10.22 -8.31
CA ASN A 598 14.63 8.78 -8.41
C ASN A 598 16.08 8.42 -8.07
N LEU A 599 17.05 9.11 -8.67
CA LEU A 599 18.48 8.82 -8.48
C LEU A 599 18.91 9.06 -7.03
N TYR A 600 18.44 10.13 -6.39
CA TYR A 600 18.71 10.38 -4.97
C TYR A 600 18.06 9.32 -4.07
N CYS A 601 16.86 8.83 -4.43
CA CYS A 601 16.24 7.73 -3.70
C CYS A 601 17.09 6.45 -3.80
N LEU A 602 17.56 6.10 -5.00
CA LEU A 602 18.44 4.95 -5.24
C LEU A 602 19.80 5.08 -4.52
N SER A 603 20.27 6.32 -4.34
CA SER A 603 21.49 6.64 -3.57
C SER A 603 21.23 6.75 -2.06
N SER A 604 20.02 6.43 -1.57
CA SER A 604 19.60 6.57 -0.16
C SER A 604 19.60 8.01 0.37
N GLU A 605 19.63 9.01 -0.50
CA GLU A 605 19.54 10.43 -0.16
C GLU A 605 18.08 10.90 -0.15
N LEU A 606 17.28 10.36 0.77
CA LEU A 606 15.82 10.46 0.74
C LEU A 606 15.28 11.89 0.87
N VAL A 607 15.96 12.77 1.59
CA VAL A 607 15.55 14.18 1.71
C VAL A 607 15.70 14.89 0.38
N ASN A 608 16.86 14.75 -0.28
CA ASN A 608 17.11 15.30 -1.62
C ASN A 608 16.11 14.74 -2.65
N SER A 609 15.73 13.46 -2.52
CA SER A 609 14.72 12.82 -3.35
C SER A 609 13.35 13.53 -3.22
N ILE A 610 12.86 13.78 -1.99
CA ILE A 610 11.60 14.48 -1.73
C ILE A 610 11.60 15.89 -2.30
N ASP A 611 12.70 16.64 -2.09
CA ASP A 611 12.83 18.02 -2.56
C ASP A 611 12.75 18.09 -4.10
N ASN A 612 13.40 17.16 -4.78
CA ASN A 612 13.38 17.11 -6.25
C ASN A 612 12.01 16.65 -6.79
N TYR A 613 11.35 15.66 -6.20
CA TYR A 613 9.97 15.33 -6.58
C TYR A 613 9.03 16.52 -6.34
N THR A 614 9.21 17.25 -5.23
CA THR A 614 8.40 18.43 -4.94
C THR A 614 8.60 19.49 -6.02
N LYS A 615 9.83 19.73 -6.45
CA LYS A 615 10.12 20.65 -7.53
C LYS A 615 9.52 20.20 -8.86
N ALA A 616 9.56 18.90 -9.18
CA ALA A 616 8.92 18.36 -10.38
C ALA A 616 7.40 18.57 -10.35
N ILE A 617 6.76 18.35 -9.19
CA ILE A 617 5.31 18.55 -9.00
C ILE A 617 4.93 20.03 -9.09
N ASP A 618 5.72 20.93 -8.53
CA ASP A 618 5.48 22.37 -8.61
C ASP A 618 5.52 22.88 -10.05
N LEU A 619 6.42 22.35 -10.87
CA LEU A 619 6.53 22.65 -12.31
C LEU A 619 5.44 21.98 -13.12
N TYR A 620 5.08 20.74 -12.79
CA TYR A 620 4.06 19.97 -13.49
C TYR A 620 3.13 19.22 -12.51
N PRO A 621 2.05 19.88 -12.02
CA PRO A 621 1.13 19.32 -11.03
C PRO A 621 0.31 18.10 -11.48
N TYR A 622 0.44 17.70 -12.74
CA TYR A 622 -0.23 16.53 -13.31
C TYR A 622 0.70 15.31 -13.45
N MET A 623 1.94 15.38 -12.94
CA MET A 623 2.90 14.28 -12.99
C MET A 623 2.57 13.23 -11.92
N GLY A 624 1.71 12.26 -12.25
CA GLY A 624 1.25 11.21 -11.35
C GLY A 624 2.40 10.38 -10.76
N ASP A 625 3.41 10.05 -11.59
CA ASP A 625 4.58 9.27 -11.17
C ASP A 625 5.40 10.00 -10.08
N ALA A 626 5.48 11.33 -10.12
CA ALA A 626 6.19 12.09 -9.08
C ALA A 626 5.48 12.03 -7.73
N TYR A 627 4.15 12.13 -7.72
CA TYR A 627 3.36 11.94 -6.51
C TYR A 627 3.50 10.51 -5.99
N PHE A 628 3.47 9.51 -6.88
CA PHE A 628 3.61 8.10 -6.50
C PHE A 628 4.95 7.85 -5.79
N ASN A 629 6.05 8.23 -6.43
CA ASN A 629 7.39 8.00 -5.89
C ASN A 629 7.64 8.79 -4.61
N ARG A 630 7.23 10.08 -4.55
CA ARG A 630 7.32 10.88 -3.31
C ARG A 630 6.49 10.27 -2.20
N GLY A 631 5.29 9.77 -2.51
CA GLY A 631 4.41 9.08 -1.58
C GLY A 631 5.06 7.84 -0.97
N LEU A 632 5.74 7.00 -1.77
CA LEU A 632 6.49 5.86 -1.28
C LEU A 632 7.60 6.26 -0.32
N VAL A 633 8.41 7.26 -0.69
CA VAL A 633 9.52 7.75 0.13
C VAL A 633 9.02 8.34 1.46
N LEU A 634 7.93 9.10 1.43
CA LEU A 634 7.31 9.66 2.64
C LEU A 634 6.82 8.58 3.59
N ILE A 635 6.16 7.52 3.09
CA ILE A 635 5.72 6.39 3.93
C ILE A 635 6.93 5.68 4.52
N TYR A 636 7.97 5.44 3.73
CA TYR A 636 9.21 4.83 4.22
C TYR A 636 9.83 5.63 5.38
N LEU A 637 9.81 6.97 5.28
CA LEU A 637 10.25 7.89 6.33
C LEU A 637 9.24 8.06 7.49
N LYS A 638 8.18 7.24 7.54
CA LYS A 638 7.12 7.24 8.54
C LYS A 638 6.22 8.50 8.52
N ASP A 639 6.30 9.36 7.49
CA ASP A 639 5.31 10.41 7.22
C ASP A 639 4.14 9.83 6.40
N LYS A 640 3.42 8.91 7.05
CA LYS A 640 2.32 8.15 6.43
C LYS A 640 1.19 9.07 5.95
N GLU A 641 0.92 10.14 6.67
CA GLU A 641 -0.16 11.06 6.32
C GLU A 641 0.08 11.71 4.96
N LYS A 642 1.23 12.36 4.78
CA LYS A 642 1.55 13.01 3.51
C LYS A 642 1.76 12.00 2.39
N GLY A 643 2.39 10.86 2.68
CA GLY A 643 2.60 9.81 1.71
C GLY A 643 1.29 9.27 1.14
N CYS A 644 0.30 9.02 1.98
CA CYS A 644 -1.02 8.55 1.53
C CYS A 644 -1.82 9.61 0.75
N ILE A 645 -1.63 10.89 1.06
CA ILE A 645 -2.20 12.00 0.28
C ILE A 645 -1.60 12.01 -1.14
N ASP A 646 -0.29 11.86 -1.24
CA ASP A 646 0.41 11.81 -2.53
C ASP A 646 0.00 10.59 -3.35
N LEU A 647 -0.08 9.40 -2.74
CA LEU A 647 -0.55 8.19 -3.43
C LEU A 647 -2.00 8.32 -3.91
N SER A 648 -2.90 8.92 -3.11
CA SER A 648 -4.25 9.23 -3.56
C SER A 648 -4.25 10.15 -4.77
N ARG A 649 -3.37 11.16 -4.77
CA ARG A 649 -3.23 12.07 -5.92
C ARG A 649 -2.65 11.36 -7.14
N ALA A 650 -1.66 10.49 -6.97
CA ALA A 650 -1.11 9.67 -8.05
C ALA A 650 -2.20 8.79 -8.69
N GLY A 651 -3.04 8.14 -7.89
CA GLY A 651 -4.17 7.35 -8.37
C GLY A 651 -5.19 8.18 -9.15
N GLU A 652 -5.50 9.41 -8.71
CA GLU A 652 -6.34 10.36 -9.46
C GLU A 652 -5.73 10.73 -10.83
N LEU A 653 -4.40 10.76 -10.92
CA LEU A 653 -3.65 11.09 -12.13
C LEU A 653 -3.36 9.86 -13.01
N GLY A 654 -3.99 8.72 -12.73
CA GLY A 654 -3.95 7.52 -13.58
C GLY A 654 -2.92 6.47 -13.17
N VAL A 655 -2.15 6.67 -12.08
CA VAL A 655 -1.23 5.67 -11.54
C VAL A 655 -2.02 4.65 -10.72
N GLN A 656 -2.58 3.64 -11.38
CA GLN A 656 -3.49 2.66 -10.75
C GLN A 656 -2.81 1.86 -9.62
N ASP A 657 -1.48 1.59 -9.74
CA ASP A 657 -0.69 0.89 -8.71
C ASP A 657 -0.75 1.58 -7.34
N ALA A 658 -1.01 2.89 -7.32
CA ALA A 658 -1.15 3.67 -6.09
C ALA A 658 -2.22 3.10 -5.14
N TYR A 659 -3.34 2.58 -5.69
CA TYR A 659 -4.41 2.03 -4.86
C TYR A 659 -4.01 0.71 -4.18
N GLY A 660 -3.15 -0.09 -4.83
CA GLY A 660 -2.56 -1.28 -4.20
C GLY A 660 -1.68 -0.93 -3.00
N VAL A 661 -0.86 0.12 -3.15
CA VAL A 661 -0.01 0.64 -2.06
C VAL A 661 -0.86 1.27 -0.95
N ILE A 662 -1.87 2.08 -1.30
CA ILE A 662 -2.80 2.67 -0.33
C ILE A 662 -3.47 1.60 0.51
N LYS A 663 -4.01 0.58 -0.12
CA LYS A 663 -4.66 -0.54 0.57
C LYS A 663 -3.71 -1.23 1.55
N LYS A 664 -2.43 -1.38 1.16
CA LYS A 664 -1.43 -2.07 1.98
C LYS A 664 -0.92 -1.22 3.15
N TYR A 665 -0.73 0.08 2.95
CA TYR A 665 0.00 0.92 3.92
C TYR A 665 -0.82 2.08 4.52
N CYS A 666 -1.94 2.49 3.89
CA CYS A 666 -2.68 3.68 4.28
C CYS A 666 -3.97 3.41 5.05
N GLU A 667 -4.51 2.18 5.00
CA GLU A 667 -5.79 1.84 5.64
C GLU A 667 -5.72 1.77 7.17
N GLN A 668 -4.51 1.70 7.76
CA GLN A 668 -4.34 1.57 9.20
C GLN A 668 -3.86 2.89 9.81
N GLU A 669 -4.72 3.57 10.52
CA GLU A 669 -4.39 4.50 11.59
C GLU A 669 -5.19 4.07 12.81
N ASN A 670 -4.51 3.45 13.77
CA ASN A 670 -4.88 3.44 15.17
C ASN A 670 -3.61 3.18 15.96
N GLU A 671 -2.70 4.19 15.95
CA GLU A 671 -1.72 4.33 17.02
C GLU A 671 -1.94 5.70 17.65
N GLN A 672 -2.72 5.75 18.72
CA GLN A 672 -2.54 6.62 19.88
C GLN A 672 -3.22 6.00 21.09
#